data_f3e80ca42f520c513edeac3a1736a035
#
_entry.id   f3e80ca42f520c513edeac3a1736a035
#
_cell.length_a   1.000
_cell.length_b   1.000
_cell.length_c   1.000
_cell.angle_alpha   90.00
_cell.angle_beta   90.00
_cell.angle_gamma   90.00
#
_symmetry.space_group_name_H-M   'P 1'
#
loop_
_entity.id
_entity.type
_entity.pdbx_description
1 polymer ?
#
loop_
_entity_poly.entity_id
_entity_poly.type
_entity_poly.pdbx_seq_one_letter_code
_entity_poly.pdbx_strand_id
1 'polypeptide(L)'
;MILVCCATSVFARHTRIYGYVTDSDNRGIELVNVFARCEQQEGTSTNRNGFYELMIECQDTVQLEFSMLGYATVRQRLIRPNEVVNINVELTTETEWLQEVEVRGIQHQTGTLDQIDASAARVMPDATGGSIESILITFAGVNQNNELSSQYNVRGGSFDENEVYVNGIEVHRPLLIRSGQQEGLSFVNPEMVQNVQFSAGGFDAKYGDKMASVLDIEYKQPDRFEASLSASLLGANLYVGHGDSTYSQMHGIRYKTSQYMLGGLSTAGNYQPNFVDYQTYLTWQVGRQKTKDRFAQRQKTNPWTMSFLGNFSMNDYRFRPDSLSESFGGQNARSLNIWYEGQEKDRFLTGFAALSARGKVSREVELGFDLSGFYTHEQENFDITGEYVLSAGGEDSEQSNTHTAEVDPAAGQSQVLGTGIFHQHARNLLRAGVITLAHHGEWTHGRNRLRWGVSGQAELIRDHISEWQWRDSAGYSLPQAGPAMELYYSMRGDSAMQSARVQGYVQNTYRWLTDHGQVSLTVGGRLQWWSWNNEVLPSPRASVVWFPGWKHDFSFRLATGLYYQAPFYKELRDTLTDALGITRIRLNRDLRAQRSVHVVLGGDYYFRAWGRPFKLTAEAYYKYIDRMESYSVDNVRVRYSGKNDSEGYATGLDLKLYGELVPGVDSWISFSAMRARQRLMANGEGLKGEWIPSPQEQRYAFSMLFQDYLPQLPQLRFHLKMLFQDGMPYYAPRNNQSWGRMPMYKRIDLGASYAFNRKTARFMRAESAKHVKQWTIQFEVFNLVGWKNVNSYFWVSDAYNQQWASPNYLTGRRFNLKVTVDLQ
;
A
#
# COMPACT_ATOMS: atom_id res chain seq x y z
N MET A 1 -26.22 -67.26 -13.93
CA MET A 1 -25.92 -66.66 -15.23
C MET A 1 -25.52 -65.19 -14.96
N ILE A 2 -24.22 -64.96 -14.74
CA ILE A 2 -23.63 -63.70 -14.33
C ILE A 2 -23.21 -62.92 -15.59
N LEU A 3 -23.85 -61.79 -15.88
CA LEU A 3 -23.51 -60.91 -17.02
C LEU A 3 -22.36 -60.04 -16.60
N VAL A 4 -21.16 -60.29 -17.13
CA VAL A 4 -20.00 -59.44 -16.98
C VAL A 4 -20.12 -58.31 -18.00
N CYS A 5 -20.49 -57.09 -17.55
CA CYS A 5 -20.33 -55.89 -18.35
C CYS A 5 -18.86 -55.47 -18.34
N CYS A 6 -18.17 -55.72 -19.44
CA CYS A 6 -16.89 -55.09 -19.74
C CYS A 6 -17.13 -53.60 -20.01
N ALA A 7 -16.86 -52.75 -19.02
CA ALA A 7 -16.68 -51.33 -19.24
C ALA A 7 -15.28 -51.12 -19.85
N THR A 8 -15.24 -50.86 -21.15
CA THR A 8 -14.03 -50.31 -21.79
C THR A 8 -13.81 -48.91 -21.30
N SER A 9 -12.87 -48.76 -20.34
CA SER A 9 -12.34 -47.46 -19.96
C SER A 9 -11.56 -46.89 -21.15
N VAL A 10 -12.15 -45.89 -21.78
CA VAL A 10 -11.45 -45.03 -22.73
C VAL A 10 -10.44 -44.22 -21.91
N PHE A 11 -9.17 -44.60 -21.96
CA PHE A 11 -8.09 -43.80 -21.41
C PHE A 11 -8.02 -42.51 -22.22
N ALA A 12 -8.37 -41.40 -21.60
CA ALA A 12 -8.11 -40.09 -22.16
C ALA A 12 -6.58 -39.93 -22.35
N ARG A 13 -6.14 -39.65 -23.56
CA ARG A 13 -4.73 -39.38 -23.85
C ARG A 13 -4.44 -37.97 -23.40
N HIS A 14 -3.60 -37.83 -22.38
CA HIS A 14 -3.05 -36.55 -21.95
C HIS A 14 -1.91 -36.12 -22.88
N THR A 15 -2.00 -34.91 -23.43
CA THR A 15 -0.93 -34.31 -24.21
C THR A 15 -0.21 -33.27 -23.35
N ARG A 16 1.09 -33.44 -23.18
CA ARG A 16 1.96 -32.49 -22.51
C ARG A 16 2.57 -31.52 -23.53
N ILE A 17 2.25 -30.24 -23.41
CA ILE A 17 2.79 -29.17 -24.25
C ILE A 17 3.71 -28.30 -23.40
N TYR A 18 4.94 -28.07 -23.85
CA TYR A 18 5.88 -27.22 -23.15
C TYR A 18 6.77 -26.47 -24.13
N GLY A 19 7.37 -25.38 -23.70
CA GLY A 19 8.30 -24.60 -24.51
C GLY A 19 8.66 -23.26 -23.89
N TYR A 20 9.22 -22.41 -24.70
CA TYR A 20 9.61 -21.06 -24.29
C TYR A 20 8.88 -20.03 -25.14
N VAL A 21 8.45 -18.95 -24.48
CA VAL A 21 7.94 -17.77 -25.15
C VAL A 21 9.00 -16.67 -25.00
N THR A 22 9.43 -16.13 -26.12
CA THR A 22 10.51 -15.14 -26.18
C THR A 22 10.06 -13.90 -26.94
N ASP A 23 10.73 -12.77 -26.71
CA ASP A 23 10.63 -11.59 -27.54
C ASP A 23 11.50 -11.70 -28.80
N SER A 24 11.49 -10.68 -29.65
CA SER A 24 12.32 -10.58 -30.86
C SER A 24 13.82 -10.59 -30.55
N ASP A 25 14.22 -10.32 -29.30
CA ASP A 25 15.59 -10.37 -28.82
C ASP A 25 15.95 -11.74 -28.22
N ASN A 26 15.04 -12.73 -28.32
CA ASN A 26 15.16 -14.09 -27.77
C ASN A 26 15.27 -14.12 -26.23
N ARG A 27 14.70 -13.11 -25.55
CA ARG A 27 14.55 -13.09 -24.09
C ARG A 27 13.25 -13.76 -23.73
N GLY A 28 13.28 -14.59 -22.69
CA GLY A 28 12.06 -15.18 -22.15
C GLY A 28 11.14 -14.09 -21.61
N ILE A 29 9.87 -14.13 -22.01
CA ILE A 29 8.85 -13.23 -21.53
C ILE A 29 8.12 -13.90 -20.37
N GLU A 30 8.15 -13.27 -19.19
CA GLU A 30 7.44 -13.72 -17.99
C GLU A 30 5.96 -13.35 -18.10
N LEU A 31 5.08 -14.17 -17.51
CA LEU A 31 3.63 -13.94 -17.40
C LEU A 31 2.87 -13.89 -18.75
N VAL A 32 3.40 -14.48 -19.80
CA VAL A 32 2.62 -14.72 -21.01
C VAL A 32 1.53 -15.74 -20.72
N ASN A 33 0.29 -15.39 -20.99
CA ASN A 33 -0.82 -16.32 -20.89
C ASN A 33 -0.77 -17.30 -22.06
N VAL A 34 -0.76 -18.57 -21.74
CA VAL A 34 -0.79 -19.69 -22.70
C VAL A 34 -2.09 -20.45 -22.51
N PHE A 35 -3.01 -20.35 -23.46
CA PHE A 35 -4.28 -21.03 -23.42
C PHE A 35 -4.37 -22.09 -24.51
N ALA A 36 -4.83 -23.27 -24.12
CA ALA A 36 -5.23 -24.32 -25.06
C ALA A 36 -6.75 -24.36 -25.14
N ARG A 37 -7.27 -24.22 -26.34
CA ARG A 37 -8.71 -24.37 -26.63
C ARG A 37 -8.97 -25.69 -27.33
N CYS A 38 -9.66 -26.55 -26.64
CA CYS A 38 -10.29 -27.78 -27.19
C CYS A 38 -11.68 -27.92 -26.54
N GLU A 39 -12.16 -29.09 -26.25
CA GLU A 39 -13.44 -29.31 -25.56
C GLU A 39 -13.47 -28.70 -24.18
N GLN A 40 -12.30 -28.63 -23.51
CA GLN A 40 -12.08 -27.89 -22.29
C GLN A 40 -11.00 -26.83 -22.55
N GLN A 41 -11.11 -25.69 -21.90
CA GLN A 41 -10.13 -24.61 -21.99
C GLN A 41 -9.17 -24.73 -20.80
N GLU A 42 -7.90 -25.00 -21.09
CA GLU A 42 -6.84 -25.04 -20.09
C GLU A 42 -5.81 -23.95 -20.35
N GLY A 43 -5.18 -23.45 -19.29
CA GLY A 43 -4.22 -22.36 -19.41
C GLY A 43 -3.13 -22.42 -18.35
N THR A 44 -2.00 -21.83 -18.70
CA THR A 44 -0.84 -21.62 -17.84
C THR A 44 -0.22 -20.26 -18.13
N SER A 45 0.72 -19.83 -17.34
CA SER A 45 1.53 -18.64 -17.62
C SER A 45 3.02 -19.00 -17.69
N THR A 46 3.78 -18.23 -18.47
CA THR A 46 5.22 -18.40 -18.55
C THR A 46 5.91 -17.94 -17.27
N ASN A 47 7.00 -18.61 -16.91
CA ASN A 47 7.88 -18.17 -15.85
C ASN A 47 8.83 -17.05 -16.35
N ARG A 48 9.67 -16.53 -15.47
CA ARG A 48 10.63 -15.45 -15.76
C ARG A 48 11.61 -15.72 -16.91
N ASN A 49 11.83 -16.98 -17.28
CA ASN A 49 12.61 -17.39 -18.42
C ASN A 49 11.75 -17.63 -19.67
N GLY A 50 10.47 -17.31 -19.63
CA GLY A 50 9.53 -17.56 -20.70
C GLY A 50 9.11 -19.03 -20.83
N PHE A 51 9.51 -19.91 -19.90
CA PHE A 51 9.13 -21.32 -19.95
C PHE A 51 7.69 -21.52 -19.52
N TYR A 52 6.93 -22.32 -20.28
CA TYR A 52 5.58 -22.76 -19.96
C TYR A 52 5.45 -24.28 -20.10
N GLU A 53 4.50 -24.84 -19.38
CA GLU A 53 4.14 -26.24 -19.46
C GLU A 53 2.63 -26.37 -19.19
N LEU A 54 1.95 -27.12 -20.04
CA LEU A 54 0.51 -27.30 -20.03
C LEU A 54 0.19 -28.77 -20.31
N MET A 55 -0.71 -29.36 -19.54
CA MET A 55 -1.31 -30.67 -19.83
C MET A 55 -2.73 -30.51 -20.30
N ILE A 56 -3.09 -31.12 -21.38
CA ILE A 56 -4.41 -31.03 -21.97
C ILE A 56 -4.98 -32.41 -22.33
N GLU A 57 -6.29 -32.55 -22.25
CA GLU A 57 -7.03 -33.73 -22.69
C GLU A 57 -7.71 -33.40 -24.01
N CYS A 58 -7.00 -33.59 -25.11
CA CYS A 58 -7.55 -33.34 -26.45
C CYS A 58 -7.16 -34.43 -27.44
N GLN A 59 -8.15 -34.91 -28.22
CA GLN A 59 -7.92 -36.01 -29.18
C GLN A 59 -7.69 -35.54 -30.62
N ASP A 60 -8.25 -34.41 -31.07
CA ASP A 60 -8.24 -34.03 -32.48
C ASP A 60 -7.43 -32.76 -32.78
N THR A 61 -7.91 -31.62 -32.37
CA THR A 61 -7.26 -30.32 -32.69
C THR A 61 -7.20 -29.42 -31.47
N VAL A 62 -6.01 -28.94 -31.18
CA VAL A 62 -5.77 -27.97 -30.11
C VAL A 62 -5.40 -26.63 -30.73
N GLN A 63 -6.05 -25.55 -30.33
CA GLN A 63 -5.63 -24.20 -30.63
C GLN A 63 -4.93 -23.58 -29.41
N LEU A 64 -3.63 -23.36 -29.52
CA LEU A 64 -2.85 -22.64 -28.51
C LEU A 64 -2.90 -21.17 -28.80
N GLU A 65 -3.12 -20.36 -27.77
CA GLU A 65 -3.08 -18.91 -27.82
C GLU A 65 -2.08 -18.39 -26.80
N PHE A 66 -1.12 -17.59 -27.27
CA PHE A 66 -0.10 -16.95 -26.47
C PHE A 66 -0.37 -15.45 -26.47
N SER A 67 -0.68 -14.89 -25.31
CA SER A 67 -1.05 -13.49 -25.19
C SER A 67 -0.37 -12.82 -24.02
N MET A 68 0.10 -11.60 -24.22
CA MET A 68 0.66 -10.72 -23.18
C MET A 68 0.44 -9.28 -23.58
N LEU A 69 0.26 -8.41 -22.56
CA LEU A 69 0.09 -6.97 -22.75
C LEU A 69 1.32 -6.37 -23.46
N GLY A 70 1.07 -5.62 -24.55
CA GLY A 70 2.12 -5.00 -25.36
C GLY A 70 2.75 -5.90 -26.43
N TYR A 71 2.24 -7.13 -26.59
CA TYR A 71 2.68 -8.08 -27.59
C TYR A 71 1.52 -8.57 -28.49
N ALA A 72 1.81 -8.77 -29.75
CA ALA A 72 0.84 -9.37 -30.68
C ALA A 72 0.51 -10.81 -30.22
N THR A 73 -0.78 -11.11 -30.12
CA THR A 73 -1.25 -12.45 -29.76
C THR A 73 -0.91 -13.46 -30.86
N VAL A 74 -0.17 -14.50 -30.52
CA VAL A 74 0.18 -15.59 -31.41
C VAL A 74 -0.76 -16.77 -31.21
N ARG A 75 -1.32 -17.30 -32.30
CA ARG A 75 -2.17 -18.49 -32.29
C ARG A 75 -1.54 -19.60 -33.10
N GLN A 76 -1.39 -20.79 -32.49
CA GLN A 76 -0.90 -21.97 -33.16
C GLN A 76 -1.94 -23.10 -33.08
N ARG A 77 -2.12 -23.81 -34.19
CA ARG A 77 -3.05 -24.90 -34.29
C ARG A 77 -2.27 -26.24 -34.41
N LEU A 78 -2.54 -27.14 -33.48
CA LEU A 78 -1.99 -28.50 -33.48
C LEU A 78 -3.09 -29.46 -33.89
N ILE A 79 -2.79 -30.31 -34.89
CA ILE A 79 -3.70 -31.34 -35.35
C ILE A 79 -3.14 -32.68 -34.87
N ARG A 80 -3.91 -33.41 -34.05
CA ARG A 80 -3.56 -34.73 -33.48
C ARG A 80 -2.19 -34.67 -32.78
N PRO A 81 -2.03 -33.89 -31.73
CA PRO A 81 -0.75 -33.72 -31.07
C PRO A 81 -0.24 -35.06 -30.50
N ASN A 82 1.07 -35.25 -30.51
CA ASN A 82 1.74 -36.37 -29.85
C ASN A 82 1.58 -36.25 -28.32
N GLU A 83 1.88 -37.28 -27.58
CA GLU A 83 1.83 -37.28 -26.10
C GLU A 83 2.70 -36.19 -25.45
N VAL A 84 3.80 -35.82 -26.14
CA VAL A 84 4.69 -34.72 -25.69
C VAL A 84 5.02 -33.82 -26.88
N VAL A 85 4.73 -32.54 -26.77
CA VAL A 85 4.97 -31.55 -27.83
C VAL A 85 5.78 -30.38 -27.26
N ASN A 86 6.88 -30.06 -27.94
CA ASN A 86 7.67 -28.86 -27.61
C ASN A 86 7.36 -27.76 -28.62
N ILE A 87 6.92 -26.58 -28.12
CA ILE A 87 6.59 -25.40 -28.94
C ILE A 87 7.23 -24.16 -28.34
N ASN A 88 8.15 -23.55 -29.10
CA ASN A 88 8.70 -22.27 -28.77
C ASN A 88 8.04 -21.18 -29.61
N VAL A 89 7.66 -20.10 -28.98
CA VAL A 89 6.92 -19.00 -29.60
C VAL A 89 7.67 -17.70 -29.39
N GLU A 90 7.80 -16.93 -30.46
CA GLU A 90 8.30 -15.56 -30.41
C GLU A 90 7.11 -14.61 -30.47
N LEU A 91 6.98 -13.74 -29.47
CA LEU A 91 6.00 -12.66 -29.45
C LEU A 91 6.68 -11.36 -29.93
N THR A 92 6.04 -10.72 -30.90
CA THR A 92 6.46 -9.41 -31.42
C THR A 92 5.68 -8.31 -30.71
N THR A 93 6.35 -7.19 -30.40
CA THR A 93 5.68 -6.02 -29.83
C THR A 93 4.69 -5.44 -30.83
N GLU A 94 3.47 -5.22 -30.40
CA GLU A 94 2.40 -4.70 -31.25
C GLU A 94 2.53 -3.18 -31.38
N THR A 95 2.81 -2.72 -32.60
CA THR A 95 3.02 -1.29 -32.92
C THR A 95 1.82 -0.64 -33.61
N GLU A 96 0.70 -1.34 -33.79
CA GLU A 96 -0.46 -0.80 -34.47
C GLU A 96 -1.59 -0.34 -33.54
N TRP A 97 -2.03 0.87 -33.78
CA TRP A 97 -3.10 1.63 -33.16
C TRP A 97 -4.49 1.08 -33.53
N LEU A 98 -4.84 -0.10 -33.09
CA LEU A 98 -6.23 -0.51 -33.03
C LEU A 98 -6.77 -0.20 -31.63
N GLN A 99 -8.04 0.24 -31.56
CA GLN A 99 -8.75 0.38 -30.29
C GLN A 99 -8.41 -0.79 -29.40
N GLU A 100 -7.78 -0.46 -28.29
CA GLU A 100 -7.34 -1.37 -27.28
C GLU A 100 -8.54 -2.14 -26.73
N VAL A 101 -8.95 -3.18 -27.43
CA VAL A 101 -9.67 -4.28 -26.82
C VAL A 101 -8.61 -5.13 -26.17
N GLU A 102 -8.15 -4.65 -25.03
CA GLU A 102 -7.28 -5.39 -24.16
C GLU A 102 -8.04 -6.62 -23.68
N VAL A 103 -7.81 -7.76 -24.33
CA VAL A 103 -8.29 -9.04 -23.80
C VAL A 103 -7.41 -9.37 -22.62
N ARG A 104 -7.73 -8.80 -21.48
CA ARG A 104 -7.13 -9.13 -20.19
C ARG A 104 -7.59 -10.54 -19.81
N GLY A 105 -6.83 -11.54 -20.19
CA GLY A 105 -7.00 -12.86 -19.63
C GLY A 105 -6.77 -12.78 -18.11
N ILE A 106 -7.71 -13.29 -17.31
CA ILE A 106 -7.51 -13.39 -15.86
C ILE A 106 -6.31 -14.30 -15.64
N GLN A 107 -5.24 -13.77 -15.05
CA GLN A 107 -4.01 -14.52 -14.81
C GLN A 107 -4.16 -15.47 -13.64
N HIS A 108 -3.72 -16.72 -13.82
CA HIS A 108 -3.61 -17.67 -12.72
C HIS A 108 -2.46 -17.29 -11.78
N GLN A 109 -2.80 -17.06 -10.54
CA GLN A 109 -1.84 -16.69 -9.52
C GLN A 109 -0.97 -17.88 -9.12
N THR A 110 0.32 -17.83 -9.42
CA THR A 110 1.27 -18.91 -9.12
C THR A 110 1.96 -18.80 -7.77
N GLY A 111 1.65 -17.75 -6.99
CA GLY A 111 2.22 -17.46 -5.69
C GLY A 111 1.23 -16.77 -4.75
N THR A 112 1.73 -16.14 -3.71
CA THR A 112 0.94 -15.37 -2.72
C THR A 112 0.78 -13.89 -3.06
N LEU A 113 1.34 -13.44 -4.18
CA LEU A 113 1.29 -12.05 -4.65
C LEU A 113 0.18 -11.90 -5.69
N ASP A 114 -0.75 -10.99 -5.44
CA ASP A 114 -1.77 -10.53 -6.39
C ASP A 114 -1.19 -9.46 -7.31
N GLN A 115 -1.41 -9.59 -8.61
CA GLN A 115 -1.07 -8.54 -9.58
C GLN A 115 -2.17 -7.49 -9.64
N ILE A 116 -1.78 -6.23 -9.65
CA ILE A 116 -2.66 -5.07 -9.65
C ILE A 116 -2.41 -4.25 -10.92
N ASP A 117 -3.48 -3.85 -11.59
CA ASP A 117 -3.39 -2.90 -12.69
C ASP A 117 -3.14 -1.48 -12.16
N ALA A 118 -1.91 -0.99 -12.36
CA ALA A 118 -1.52 0.35 -11.96
C ALA A 118 -2.29 1.45 -12.71
N SER A 119 -2.84 1.16 -13.89
CA SER A 119 -3.58 2.14 -14.69
C SER A 119 -4.85 2.63 -13.99
N ALA A 120 -5.44 1.82 -13.10
CA ALA A 120 -6.58 2.22 -12.28
C ALA A 120 -6.27 3.43 -11.39
N ALA A 121 -5.02 3.63 -10.94
CA ALA A 121 -4.62 4.79 -10.16
C ALA A 121 -4.77 6.13 -10.90
N ARG A 122 -4.72 6.12 -12.23
CA ARG A 122 -4.84 7.32 -13.06
C ARG A 122 -6.26 7.87 -13.12
N VAL A 123 -7.25 6.99 -13.05
CA VAL A 123 -8.66 7.29 -13.31
C VAL A 123 -9.55 7.18 -12.07
N MET A 124 -9.14 6.43 -11.06
CA MET A 124 -9.89 6.26 -9.83
C MET A 124 -9.94 7.58 -9.04
N PRO A 125 -11.14 7.99 -8.55
CA PRO A 125 -11.25 9.15 -7.67
C PRO A 125 -10.42 8.95 -6.39
N ASP A 126 -9.51 9.88 -6.14
CA ASP A 126 -8.59 9.80 -5.01
C ASP A 126 -8.32 11.17 -4.37
N ALA A 127 -8.71 11.33 -3.11
CA ALA A 127 -8.50 12.55 -2.34
C ALA A 127 -7.01 12.84 -2.07
N THR A 128 -6.15 11.86 -2.24
CA THR A 128 -4.69 12.04 -2.13
C THR A 128 -4.04 12.50 -3.45
N GLY A 129 -4.82 12.68 -4.52
CA GLY A 129 -4.33 13.15 -5.81
C GLY A 129 -3.72 12.08 -6.72
N GLY A 130 -4.02 10.81 -6.47
CA GLY A 130 -3.57 9.64 -7.23
C GLY A 130 -2.37 8.95 -6.57
N SER A 131 -2.61 7.79 -6.00
CA SER A 131 -1.57 6.93 -5.39
C SER A 131 -1.87 5.45 -5.65
N ILE A 132 -0.82 4.62 -5.63
CA ILE A 132 -1.00 3.16 -5.71
C ILE A 132 -1.69 2.64 -4.45
N GLU A 133 -1.38 3.22 -3.29
CA GLU A 133 -1.98 2.86 -2.01
C GLU A 133 -3.49 3.06 -2.00
N SER A 134 -4.01 4.04 -2.73
CA SER A 134 -5.45 4.27 -2.82
C SER A 134 -6.21 3.16 -3.55
N ILE A 135 -5.52 2.42 -4.45
CA ILE A 135 -6.06 1.19 -5.03
C ILE A 135 -6.08 0.08 -3.98
N LEU A 136 -5.00 -0.08 -3.21
CA LEU A 136 -4.88 -1.13 -2.19
C LEU A 136 -6.01 -1.07 -1.16
N ILE A 137 -6.45 0.13 -0.78
CA ILE A 137 -7.55 0.33 0.18
C ILE A 137 -8.89 -0.27 -0.32
N THR A 138 -9.02 -0.48 -1.63
CA THR A 138 -10.20 -1.15 -2.20
C THR A 138 -10.09 -2.68 -2.20
N PHE A 139 -8.98 -3.24 -1.70
CA PHE A 139 -8.76 -4.68 -1.63
C PHE A 139 -9.23 -5.25 -0.29
N ALA A 140 -9.59 -6.53 -0.31
CA ALA A 140 -9.96 -7.24 0.89
C ALA A 140 -8.77 -7.32 1.88
N GLY A 141 -9.05 -7.16 3.18
CA GLY A 141 -8.03 -7.17 4.23
C GLY A 141 -7.22 -5.88 4.35
N VAL A 142 -7.47 -4.88 3.51
CA VAL A 142 -6.78 -3.57 3.56
C VAL A 142 -7.75 -2.50 4.02
N ASN A 143 -7.31 -1.68 4.96
CA ASN A 143 -8.08 -0.56 5.46
C ASN A 143 -7.21 0.68 5.68
N GLN A 144 -7.85 1.80 5.92
CA GLN A 144 -7.16 3.06 6.19
C GLN A 144 -7.90 3.82 7.29
N ASN A 145 -7.16 4.66 8.02
CA ASN A 145 -7.69 5.45 9.12
C ASN A 145 -8.08 6.87 8.68
N ASN A 146 -7.45 7.35 7.61
CA ASN A 146 -7.58 8.73 7.17
C ASN A 146 -7.46 8.82 5.64
N GLU A 147 -8.42 9.46 5.00
CA GLU A 147 -8.51 9.64 3.55
C GLU A 147 -7.45 10.59 2.95
N LEU A 148 -6.76 11.35 3.79
CA LEU A 148 -5.72 12.28 3.37
C LEU A 148 -4.32 11.68 3.47
N SER A 149 -4.22 10.43 3.96
CA SER A 149 -2.99 9.68 4.15
C SER A 149 -2.82 8.61 3.07
N SER A 150 -1.57 8.33 2.67
CA SER A 150 -1.22 7.17 1.87
C SER A 150 -0.92 5.93 2.73
N GLN A 151 -1.02 6.04 4.06
CA GLN A 151 -0.85 4.92 4.97
C GLN A 151 -2.04 3.96 4.89
N TYR A 152 -1.75 2.68 4.89
CA TYR A 152 -2.75 1.62 4.91
C TYR A 152 -2.38 0.54 5.91
N ASN A 153 -3.39 -0.08 6.48
CA ASN A 153 -3.26 -1.18 7.42
C ASN A 153 -3.70 -2.49 6.75
N VAL A 154 -3.06 -3.60 7.10
CA VAL A 154 -3.34 -4.89 6.48
C VAL A 154 -3.59 -5.95 7.53
N ARG A 155 -4.79 -6.54 7.53
CA ARG A 155 -5.18 -7.66 8.40
C ARG A 155 -4.80 -7.44 9.86
N GLY A 156 -5.15 -6.27 10.39
CA GLY A 156 -4.91 -5.87 11.77
C GLY A 156 -3.49 -5.41 12.09
N GLY A 157 -2.57 -5.46 11.14
CA GLY A 157 -1.25 -4.84 11.26
C GLY A 157 -1.30 -3.35 10.96
N SER A 158 -0.35 -2.60 11.52
CA SER A 158 -0.25 -1.16 11.31
C SER A 158 0.52 -0.83 10.03
N PHE A 159 0.52 0.44 9.63
CA PHE A 159 1.16 0.89 8.38
C PHE A 159 2.69 0.68 8.35
N ASP A 160 3.35 0.67 9.50
CA ASP A 160 4.78 0.45 9.67
C ASP A 160 5.18 -1.03 9.52
N GLU A 161 4.21 -1.94 9.54
CA GLU A 161 4.38 -3.36 9.26
C GLU A 161 4.32 -3.72 7.77
N ASN A 162 4.15 -2.73 6.88
CA ASN A 162 4.10 -2.92 5.44
C ASN A 162 5.46 -2.63 4.80
N GLU A 163 5.88 -3.48 3.89
CA GLU A 163 7.13 -3.33 3.15
C GLU A 163 6.87 -2.94 1.70
N VAL A 164 7.66 -2.01 1.18
CA VAL A 164 7.54 -1.52 -0.20
C VAL A 164 8.87 -1.70 -0.91
N TYR A 165 8.82 -2.34 -2.08
CA TYR A 165 9.93 -2.48 -2.99
C TYR A 165 9.64 -1.74 -4.30
N VAL A 166 10.66 -1.10 -4.86
CA VAL A 166 10.65 -0.57 -6.22
C VAL A 166 11.81 -1.18 -6.98
N ASN A 167 11.51 -1.91 -8.05
CA ASN A 167 12.49 -2.68 -8.83
C ASN A 167 13.36 -3.63 -7.97
N GLY A 168 12.75 -4.21 -6.93
CA GLY A 168 13.41 -5.11 -5.97
C GLY A 168 14.28 -4.44 -4.92
N ILE A 169 14.28 -3.11 -4.83
CA ILE A 169 15.01 -2.32 -3.84
C ILE A 169 14.03 -1.82 -2.79
N GLU A 170 14.33 -2.06 -1.51
CA GLU A 170 13.53 -1.60 -0.38
C GLU A 170 13.48 -0.08 -0.32
N VAL A 171 12.30 0.47 -0.12
CA VAL A 171 12.04 1.90 0.03
C VAL A 171 11.75 2.24 1.47
N HIS A 172 12.60 3.07 2.06
CA HIS A 172 12.41 3.58 3.41
C HIS A 172 11.48 4.79 3.43
N ARG A 173 10.72 4.94 4.51
CA ARG A 173 9.84 6.10 4.75
C ARG A 173 10.46 7.03 5.79
N PRO A 174 10.15 8.35 5.75
CA PRO A 174 10.50 9.26 6.83
C PRO A 174 9.97 8.79 8.19
N LEU A 175 10.72 9.03 9.26
CA LEU A 175 10.48 8.44 10.57
C LEU A 175 9.57 9.27 11.50
N LEU A 176 9.55 10.61 11.34
CA LEU A 176 8.74 11.50 12.19
C LEU A 176 7.33 11.77 11.65
N ILE A 177 6.99 11.27 10.46
CA ILE A 177 5.65 11.52 9.88
C ILE A 177 4.57 11.06 10.85
N ARG A 178 3.67 11.98 11.18
CA ARG A 178 2.45 11.68 11.93
C ARG A 178 1.36 11.19 10.99
N SER A 179 0.53 10.27 11.43
CA SER A 179 -0.60 9.82 10.66
C SER A 179 -1.60 10.96 10.44
N GLY A 180 -1.88 11.27 9.19
CA GLY A 180 -3.05 12.04 8.78
C GLY A 180 -2.77 13.37 8.12
N GLN A 181 -2.56 14.44 8.87
CA GLN A 181 -2.58 15.80 8.31
C GLN A 181 -1.29 16.21 7.61
N GLN A 182 -0.15 15.61 7.98
CA GLN A 182 1.20 16.03 7.57
C GLN A 182 1.86 15.08 6.59
N GLU A 183 1.14 14.04 6.14
CA GLU A 183 1.72 13.07 5.25
C GLU A 183 1.88 13.62 3.83
N GLY A 184 3.09 13.49 3.32
CA GLY A 184 3.44 13.92 1.98
C GLY A 184 2.96 12.96 0.89
N LEU A 185 3.63 13.03 -0.25
CA LEU A 185 3.43 12.10 -1.35
C LEU A 185 3.91 10.70 -0.96
N SER A 186 3.19 9.68 -1.41
CA SER A 186 3.74 8.33 -1.50
C SER A 186 5.04 8.34 -2.31
N PHE A 187 6.02 7.49 -1.94
CA PHE A 187 7.25 7.37 -2.72
C PHE A 187 6.95 7.06 -4.19
N VAL A 188 5.98 6.20 -4.45
CA VAL A 188 5.68 5.70 -5.79
C VAL A 188 4.99 6.77 -6.64
N ASN A 189 5.57 7.08 -7.80
CA ASN A 189 4.89 7.87 -8.83
C ASN A 189 4.09 6.94 -9.77
N PRO A 190 2.75 6.96 -9.75
CA PRO A 190 1.93 6.05 -10.55
C PRO A 190 2.17 6.13 -12.07
N GLU A 191 2.62 7.28 -12.58
CA GLU A 191 2.92 7.44 -14.01
C GLU A 191 4.16 6.64 -14.45
N MET A 192 5.05 6.34 -13.51
CA MET A 192 6.28 5.57 -13.76
C MET A 192 6.07 4.06 -13.61
N VAL A 193 4.93 3.62 -13.10
CA VAL A 193 4.68 2.22 -12.74
C VAL A 193 4.24 1.40 -13.94
N GLN A 194 4.86 0.24 -14.11
CA GLN A 194 4.47 -0.78 -15.08
C GLN A 194 3.64 -1.89 -14.44
N ASN A 195 4.14 -2.43 -13.32
CA ASN A 195 3.54 -3.58 -12.65
C ASN A 195 3.53 -3.37 -11.15
N VAL A 196 2.48 -3.86 -10.50
CA VAL A 196 2.33 -3.83 -9.04
C VAL A 196 1.92 -5.21 -8.56
N GLN A 197 2.64 -5.74 -7.59
CA GLN A 197 2.34 -7.00 -6.93
C GLN A 197 2.12 -6.73 -5.44
N PHE A 198 1.07 -7.30 -4.87
CA PHE A 198 0.70 -7.11 -3.48
C PHE A 198 0.44 -8.43 -2.78
N SER A 199 0.91 -8.57 -1.54
CA SER A 199 0.57 -9.70 -0.66
C SER A 199 0.14 -9.20 0.72
N ALA A 200 -1.03 -9.64 1.17
CA ALA A 200 -1.57 -9.35 2.50
C ALA A 200 -1.10 -10.34 3.59
N GLY A 201 -0.01 -11.07 3.36
CA GLY A 201 0.58 -12.03 4.29
C GLY A 201 0.91 -13.37 3.61
N GLY A 202 1.69 -14.20 4.29
CA GLY A 202 2.16 -15.47 3.72
C GLY A 202 3.18 -15.30 2.59
N PHE A 203 3.87 -14.16 2.50
CA PHE A 203 4.81 -13.85 1.43
C PHE A 203 6.14 -14.60 1.56
N ASP A 204 6.80 -14.77 0.43
CA ASP A 204 8.02 -15.54 0.24
C ASP A 204 9.23 -15.07 1.09
N ALA A 205 10.25 -15.95 1.27
CA ALA A 205 11.46 -15.65 2.03
C ALA A 205 12.35 -14.57 1.40
N LYS A 206 12.18 -14.28 0.13
CA LYS A 206 12.86 -13.17 -0.57
C LYS A 206 12.52 -11.79 0.08
N TYR A 207 11.31 -11.64 0.63
CA TYR A 207 10.87 -10.43 1.33
C TYR A 207 11.10 -10.56 2.83
N GLY A 208 11.46 -9.50 3.50
CA GLY A 208 11.81 -9.59 4.90
C GLY A 208 11.46 -8.37 5.72
N ASP A 209 11.68 -8.50 7.02
CA ASP A 209 11.69 -7.42 7.99
C ASP A 209 10.34 -6.74 8.32
N LYS A 210 9.23 -7.26 7.79
CA LYS A 210 7.88 -6.76 8.03
C LYS A 210 6.89 -7.90 8.26
N MET A 211 5.77 -7.60 8.95
CA MET A 211 4.83 -8.62 9.42
C MET A 211 3.44 -8.52 8.79
N ALA A 212 3.07 -7.42 8.12
CA ALA A 212 1.71 -7.28 7.61
C ALA A 212 1.60 -7.56 6.11
N SER A 213 2.30 -6.80 5.28
CA SER A 213 2.17 -6.92 3.82
C SER A 213 3.47 -6.59 3.08
N VAL A 214 3.47 -6.95 1.79
CA VAL A 214 4.51 -6.57 0.83
C VAL A 214 3.86 -5.97 -0.41
N LEU A 215 4.42 -4.85 -0.86
CA LEU A 215 4.10 -4.17 -2.10
C LEU A 215 5.37 -4.14 -2.96
N ASP A 216 5.39 -4.90 -4.05
CA ASP A 216 6.51 -4.99 -4.99
C ASP A 216 6.13 -4.33 -6.31
N ILE A 217 6.86 -3.28 -6.69
CA ILE A 217 6.54 -2.38 -7.80
C ILE A 217 7.67 -2.42 -8.82
N GLU A 218 7.28 -2.54 -10.07
CA GLU A 218 8.20 -2.45 -11.20
C GLU A 218 7.92 -1.18 -12.00
N TYR A 219 8.95 -0.40 -12.29
CA TYR A 219 8.88 0.80 -13.09
C TYR A 219 9.00 0.48 -14.58
N LYS A 220 8.38 1.32 -15.42
CA LYS A 220 8.43 1.22 -16.88
C LYS A 220 9.85 1.33 -17.41
N GLN A 221 10.05 0.81 -18.60
CA GLN A 221 11.26 1.03 -19.41
C GLN A 221 10.80 1.46 -20.81
N PRO A 222 10.53 2.75 -21.01
CA PRO A 222 10.06 3.24 -22.30
C PRO A 222 11.08 2.97 -23.40
N ASP A 223 10.62 2.50 -24.54
CA ASP A 223 11.41 2.22 -25.76
C ASP A 223 11.29 3.34 -26.81
N ARG A 224 10.42 4.32 -26.57
CA ARG A 224 10.14 5.50 -27.40
C ARG A 224 9.83 6.69 -26.51
N PHE A 225 9.73 7.86 -27.14
CA PHE A 225 9.30 9.06 -26.44
C PHE A 225 7.86 8.94 -25.97
N GLU A 226 7.61 9.19 -24.70
CA GLU A 226 6.30 9.33 -24.10
C GLU A 226 6.35 10.39 -22.99
N ALA A 227 5.29 11.18 -22.86
CA ALA A 227 5.18 12.12 -21.76
C ALA A 227 3.72 12.27 -21.32
N SER A 228 3.52 12.62 -20.06
CA SER A 228 2.20 12.90 -19.48
C SER A 228 2.31 14.11 -18.56
N LEU A 229 1.39 15.06 -18.74
CA LEU A 229 1.23 16.21 -17.85
C LEU A 229 -0.18 16.18 -17.30
N SER A 230 -0.30 16.15 -15.99
CA SER A 230 -1.60 16.26 -15.32
C SER A 230 -1.61 17.42 -14.32
N ALA A 231 -2.73 18.10 -14.22
CA ALA A 231 -2.97 19.16 -13.25
C ALA A 231 -4.39 19.06 -12.68
N SER A 232 -4.52 19.32 -11.39
CA SER A 232 -5.79 19.30 -10.65
C SER A 232 -5.77 20.30 -9.50
N LEU A 233 -6.89 20.43 -8.78
CA LEU A 233 -6.94 21.23 -7.54
C LEU A 233 -6.04 20.64 -6.42
N LEU A 234 -5.63 19.37 -6.54
CA LEU A 234 -4.79 18.68 -5.56
C LEU A 234 -3.29 18.71 -5.91
N GLY A 235 -2.92 19.22 -7.09
CA GLY A 235 -1.53 19.32 -7.52
C GLY A 235 -1.33 19.08 -9.02
N ALA A 236 -0.07 18.84 -9.38
CA ALA A 236 0.35 18.58 -10.75
C ALA A 236 1.42 17.50 -10.82
N ASN A 237 1.44 16.77 -11.93
CA ASN A 237 2.44 15.73 -12.21
C ASN A 237 2.92 15.84 -13.66
N LEU A 238 4.24 15.82 -13.84
CA LEU A 238 4.89 15.74 -15.13
C LEU A 238 5.69 14.44 -15.19
N TYR A 239 5.47 13.66 -16.21
CA TYR A 239 6.21 12.46 -16.54
C TYR A 239 6.79 12.59 -17.94
N VAL A 240 8.05 12.20 -18.11
CA VAL A 240 8.71 12.13 -19.41
C VAL A 240 9.55 10.85 -19.48
N GLY A 241 9.34 10.06 -20.51
CA GLY A 241 10.08 8.85 -20.81
C GLY A 241 10.65 8.86 -22.21
N HIS A 242 11.81 8.27 -22.40
CA HIS A 242 12.42 8.07 -23.70
C HIS A 242 13.43 6.93 -23.65
N GLY A 243 13.54 6.17 -24.73
CA GLY A 243 14.52 5.11 -24.80
C GLY A 243 14.62 4.46 -26.16
N ASP A 244 15.48 3.50 -26.22
CA ASP A 244 15.65 2.57 -27.33
C ASP A 244 15.94 1.16 -26.80
N SER A 245 16.29 0.24 -27.66
CA SER A 245 16.61 -1.15 -27.29
C SER A 245 17.83 -1.31 -26.37
N THR A 246 18.65 -0.29 -26.14
CA THR A 246 19.88 -0.35 -25.33
C THR A 246 19.86 0.55 -24.11
N TYR A 247 18.99 1.53 -24.13
CA TYR A 247 18.91 2.59 -23.12
C TYR A 247 17.46 3.01 -22.92
N SER A 248 17.09 3.24 -21.68
CA SER A 248 15.80 3.82 -21.33
C SER A 248 15.99 4.80 -20.18
N GLN A 249 15.28 5.90 -20.25
CA GLN A 249 15.23 6.91 -19.19
C GLN A 249 13.80 7.36 -18.95
N MET A 250 13.48 7.63 -17.70
CA MET A 250 12.26 8.32 -17.35
C MET A 250 12.44 9.22 -16.15
N HIS A 251 11.67 10.30 -16.14
CA HIS A 251 11.69 11.34 -15.14
C HIS A 251 10.28 11.68 -14.73
N GLY A 252 10.04 11.86 -13.45
CA GLY A 252 8.77 12.29 -12.90
C GLY A 252 8.97 13.44 -11.92
N ILE A 253 8.16 14.49 -12.04
CA ILE A 253 8.11 15.60 -11.09
C ILE A 253 6.67 15.70 -10.61
N ARG A 254 6.47 15.69 -9.29
CA ARG A 254 5.14 15.89 -8.72
C ARG A 254 5.15 17.07 -7.76
N TYR A 255 4.10 17.85 -7.85
CA TYR A 255 3.71 18.82 -6.85
C TYR A 255 2.35 18.45 -6.30
N LYS A 256 2.20 18.41 -4.98
CA LYS A 256 0.93 18.14 -4.32
C LYS A 256 0.66 19.21 -3.26
N THR A 257 -0.60 19.62 -3.18
CA THR A 257 -1.12 20.42 -2.08
C THR A 257 -2.44 19.83 -1.63
N SER A 258 -2.57 19.55 -0.35
CA SER A 258 -3.85 19.15 0.25
C SER A 258 -4.59 20.33 0.90
N GLN A 259 -4.17 21.57 0.66
CA GLN A 259 -4.75 22.77 1.25
C GLN A 259 -6.27 22.83 1.06
N TYR A 260 -6.75 22.55 -0.15
CA TYR A 260 -8.17 22.55 -0.48
C TYR A 260 -8.94 21.49 0.32
N MET A 261 -8.35 20.31 0.54
CA MET A 261 -8.96 19.24 1.32
C MET A 261 -8.96 19.56 2.80
N LEU A 262 -7.81 19.99 3.33
CA LEU A 262 -7.61 20.34 4.74
C LEU A 262 -8.50 21.51 5.19
N GLY A 263 -8.78 22.47 4.33
CA GLY A 263 -9.75 23.54 4.60
C GLY A 263 -11.21 23.06 4.80
N GLY A 264 -11.47 21.76 4.74
CA GLY A 264 -12.77 21.14 5.04
C GLY A 264 -12.80 20.38 6.37
N LEU A 265 -11.72 20.41 7.15
CA LEU A 265 -11.68 19.82 8.48
C LEU A 265 -12.42 20.70 9.49
N SER A 266 -12.82 20.10 10.62
CA SER A 266 -13.52 20.79 11.71
C SER A 266 -12.67 21.89 12.34
N THR A 267 -11.34 21.68 12.46
CA THR A 267 -10.42 22.71 12.94
C THR A 267 -10.20 23.74 11.84
N ALA A 268 -10.77 24.93 12.02
CA ALA A 268 -10.52 26.05 11.13
C ALA A 268 -9.06 26.52 11.27
N GLY A 269 -8.47 26.99 10.17
CA GLY A 269 -7.11 27.51 10.19
C GLY A 269 -6.49 27.62 8.81
N ASN A 270 -5.30 28.18 8.76
CA ASN A 270 -4.52 28.33 7.53
C ASN A 270 -3.57 27.16 7.35
N TYR A 271 -3.95 26.25 6.50
CA TYR A 271 -3.17 25.06 6.11
C TYR A 271 -2.36 25.36 4.85
N GLN A 272 -1.05 25.15 4.88
CA GLN A 272 -0.13 25.36 3.76
C GLN A 272 0.77 24.14 3.57
N PRO A 273 0.23 22.99 3.13
CA PRO A 273 1.02 21.83 2.80
C PRO A 273 1.58 21.97 1.37
N ASN A 274 2.88 21.80 1.22
CA ASN A 274 3.57 21.83 -0.05
C ASN A 274 4.47 20.61 -0.15
N PHE A 275 4.17 19.73 -1.09
CA PHE A 275 4.94 18.52 -1.34
C PHE A 275 5.46 18.53 -2.75
N VAL A 276 6.76 18.37 -2.89
CA VAL A 276 7.44 18.28 -4.19
C VAL A 276 8.32 17.05 -4.17
N ASP A 277 8.26 16.26 -5.23
CA ASP A 277 9.26 15.24 -5.45
C ASP A 277 9.72 15.18 -6.92
N TYR A 278 10.96 14.74 -7.09
CA TYR A 278 11.56 14.41 -8.37
C TYR A 278 12.04 12.98 -8.32
N GLN A 279 11.68 12.20 -9.32
CA GLN A 279 12.14 10.82 -9.49
C GLN A 279 12.75 10.62 -10.85
N THR A 280 13.75 9.76 -10.91
CA THR A 280 14.40 9.35 -12.16
C THR A 280 14.71 7.87 -12.13
N TYR A 281 14.49 7.20 -13.25
CA TYR A 281 14.92 5.82 -13.45
C TYR A 281 15.57 5.69 -14.82
N LEU A 282 16.82 5.24 -14.81
CA LEU A 282 17.67 5.11 -16.00
C LEU A 282 18.09 3.65 -16.11
N THR A 283 18.09 3.10 -17.32
CA THR A 283 18.58 1.73 -17.56
C THR A 283 19.49 1.70 -18.77
N TRP A 284 20.53 0.89 -18.70
CA TRP A 284 21.49 0.67 -19.79
C TRP A 284 21.77 -0.82 -19.95
N GLN A 285 21.79 -1.28 -21.17
CA GLN A 285 22.23 -2.63 -21.51
C GLN A 285 23.70 -2.64 -21.93
N VAL A 286 24.53 -3.30 -21.12
CA VAL A 286 25.98 -3.41 -21.34
C VAL A 286 26.28 -4.79 -21.92
N GLY A 287 27.11 -4.83 -22.97
CA GLY A 287 27.52 -6.10 -23.61
C GLY A 287 26.63 -6.54 -24.78
N ARG A 288 25.66 -5.72 -25.18
CA ARG A 288 24.88 -5.98 -26.39
C ARG A 288 25.66 -5.58 -27.63
N GLN A 289 26.05 -6.53 -28.47
CA GLN A 289 26.67 -6.23 -29.77
C GLN A 289 25.60 -5.81 -30.79
N LYS A 290 25.72 -4.61 -31.36
CA LYS A 290 24.95 -4.15 -32.51
C LYS A 290 25.44 -4.86 -33.76
N THR A 291 25.00 -6.07 -34.04
CA THR A 291 25.27 -6.77 -35.29
C THR A 291 24.13 -6.53 -36.28
N LYS A 292 24.48 -6.07 -37.48
CA LYS A 292 23.53 -5.90 -38.61
C LYS A 292 23.04 -7.25 -39.20
N ASP A 293 23.70 -8.36 -38.88
CA ASP A 293 23.40 -9.69 -39.40
C ASP A 293 22.42 -10.43 -38.50
N ARG A 294 21.21 -10.68 -38.99
CA ARG A 294 20.19 -11.48 -38.32
C ARG A 294 20.62 -12.91 -37.95
N PHE A 295 21.60 -13.48 -38.67
CA PHE A 295 22.16 -14.81 -38.39
C PHE A 295 23.25 -14.79 -37.32
N ALA A 296 23.98 -13.70 -37.15
CA ALA A 296 25.01 -13.55 -36.10
C ALA A 296 24.39 -13.25 -34.70
N GLN A 297 23.17 -12.78 -34.64
CA GLN A 297 22.41 -12.59 -33.39
C GLN A 297 22.13 -13.91 -32.61
N ARG A 298 22.25 -15.07 -33.29
CA ARG A 298 22.15 -16.39 -32.64
C ARG A 298 23.33 -16.75 -31.71
N GLN A 299 24.45 -16.02 -31.77
CA GLN A 299 25.60 -16.21 -30.88
C GLN A 299 25.69 -15.11 -29.82
N LYS A 300 25.03 -15.34 -28.70
CA LYS A 300 25.42 -15.08 -27.30
C LYS A 300 26.08 -13.76 -26.97
N THR A 301 25.29 -12.82 -26.50
CA THR A 301 25.71 -12.06 -25.34
C THR A 301 24.48 -11.86 -24.47
N ASN A 302 24.48 -12.44 -23.25
CA ASN A 302 23.51 -12.09 -22.23
C ASN A 302 23.90 -10.70 -21.70
N PRO A 303 23.25 -9.61 -22.11
CA PRO A 303 23.65 -8.28 -21.67
C PRO A 303 23.38 -8.13 -20.18
N TRP A 304 24.26 -7.40 -19.51
CA TRP A 304 24.00 -6.87 -18.19
C TRP A 304 23.13 -5.62 -18.31
N THR A 305 22.07 -5.54 -17.52
CA THR A 305 21.27 -4.33 -17.38
C THR A 305 21.76 -3.60 -16.13
N MET A 306 22.30 -2.41 -16.33
CA MET A 306 22.60 -1.48 -15.27
C MET A 306 21.43 -0.52 -15.12
N SER A 307 21.07 -0.16 -13.89
CA SER A 307 20.04 0.83 -13.65
C SER A 307 20.39 1.78 -12.52
N PHE A 308 19.87 2.99 -12.62
CA PHE A 308 19.94 4.01 -11.58
C PHE A 308 18.51 4.47 -11.25
N LEU A 309 18.14 4.37 -9.97
CA LEU A 309 16.90 4.90 -9.43
C LEU A 309 17.24 6.03 -8.47
N GLY A 310 16.71 7.22 -8.72
CA GLY A 310 16.91 8.39 -7.87
C GLY A 310 15.58 9.00 -7.45
N ASN A 311 15.49 9.46 -6.21
CA ASN A 311 14.38 10.25 -5.69
C ASN A 311 14.88 11.35 -4.77
N PHE A 312 14.30 12.52 -4.92
CA PHE A 312 14.43 13.63 -3.98
C PHE A 312 13.05 14.17 -3.66
N SER A 313 12.70 14.27 -2.39
CA SER A 313 11.41 14.81 -1.96
C SER A 313 11.56 15.86 -0.87
N MET A 314 10.68 16.84 -0.92
CA MET A 314 10.55 17.90 0.08
C MET A 314 9.08 18.05 0.47
N ASN A 315 8.83 17.91 1.76
CA ASN A 315 7.54 18.20 2.39
C ASN A 315 7.70 19.41 3.29
N ASP A 316 6.99 20.49 3.02
CA ASP A 316 6.94 21.70 3.86
C ASP A 316 5.47 21.89 4.27
N TYR A 317 5.17 21.62 5.53
CA TYR A 317 3.84 21.76 6.09
C TYR A 317 3.83 22.92 7.09
N ARG A 318 2.89 23.83 6.91
CA ARG A 318 2.64 24.93 7.84
C ARG A 318 1.16 24.94 8.20
N PHE A 319 0.90 25.09 9.46
CA PHE A 319 -0.45 25.17 9.98
C PHE A 319 -0.54 26.27 11.03
N ARG A 320 -1.53 27.12 10.89
CA ARG A 320 -1.94 28.08 11.90
C ARG A 320 -3.41 27.80 12.21
N PRO A 321 -3.67 27.07 13.30
CA PRO A 321 -5.03 26.85 13.74
C PRO A 321 -5.67 28.18 14.16
N ASP A 322 -6.96 28.31 13.94
CA ASP A 322 -7.77 29.48 14.32
C ASP A 322 -8.79 29.05 15.37
N SER A 323 -9.72 28.19 15.02
CA SER A 323 -10.77 27.75 15.94
C SER A 323 -11.24 26.32 15.63
N LEU A 324 -11.85 25.68 16.62
CA LEU A 324 -12.65 24.47 16.48
C LEU A 324 -14.00 24.73 17.16
N SER A 325 -15.09 24.49 16.47
CA SER A 325 -16.44 24.54 17.04
C SER A 325 -17.18 23.26 16.66
N GLU A 326 -17.51 22.43 17.65
CA GLU A 326 -18.20 21.17 17.45
C GLU A 326 -19.32 20.96 18.45
N SER A 327 -20.48 20.54 17.96
CA SER A 327 -21.62 20.13 18.76
C SER A 327 -21.79 18.61 18.72
N PHE A 328 -22.00 18.00 19.88
CA PHE A 328 -22.09 16.53 20.03
C PHE A 328 -23.02 16.16 21.20
N GLY A 329 -23.38 14.87 21.31
CA GLY A 329 -24.13 14.34 22.46
C GLY A 329 -25.62 14.17 22.25
N GLY A 330 -26.18 14.38 21.08
CA GLY A 330 -27.61 14.11 20.76
C GLY A 330 -28.60 14.83 21.69
N GLN A 331 -29.45 14.08 22.43
CA GLN A 331 -30.42 14.69 23.37
C GLN A 331 -29.77 15.47 24.51
N ASN A 332 -28.54 15.17 24.87
CA ASN A 332 -27.74 15.93 25.82
C ASN A 332 -26.67 16.75 25.07
N ALA A 333 -27.07 17.63 24.16
CA ALA A 333 -26.20 18.39 23.33
C ALA A 333 -25.14 19.14 24.17
N ARG A 334 -23.90 19.09 23.68
CA ARG A 334 -22.75 19.81 24.19
C ARG A 334 -22.11 20.55 23.04
N SER A 335 -21.58 21.73 23.32
CA SER A 335 -20.79 22.51 22.37
C SER A 335 -19.39 22.71 22.93
N LEU A 336 -18.39 22.37 22.14
CA LEU A 336 -16.98 22.62 22.43
C LEU A 336 -16.47 23.66 21.45
N ASN A 337 -16.03 24.80 21.99
CA ASN A 337 -15.35 25.82 21.23
C ASN A 337 -13.90 25.89 21.69
N ILE A 338 -12.95 25.89 20.76
CA ILE A 338 -11.52 26.06 21.03
C ILE A 338 -11.02 27.18 20.15
N TRP A 339 -10.34 28.14 20.73
CA TRP A 339 -9.59 29.21 20.03
C TRP A 339 -8.11 28.87 20.14
N TYR A 340 -7.42 29.02 19.03
CA TYR A 340 -6.01 28.67 18.96
C TYR A 340 -5.17 29.91 18.64
N GLU A 341 -3.98 29.94 19.22
CA GLU A 341 -2.90 30.83 18.84
C GLU A 341 -1.62 30.03 18.57
N GLY A 342 -0.82 30.54 17.63
CA GLY A 342 0.46 29.93 17.33
C GLY A 342 0.53 29.27 15.96
N GLN A 343 1.49 28.37 15.80
CA GLN A 343 1.74 27.71 14.52
C GLN A 343 2.48 26.40 14.65
N GLU A 344 2.33 25.58 13.64
CA GLU A 344 3.11 24.37 13.37
C GLU A 344 3.88 24.54 12.06
N LYS A 345 5.15 24.12 12.04
CA LYS A 345 6.02 24.12 10.86
C LYS A 345 6.83 22.86 10.85
N ASP A 346 6.52 22.00 9.89
CA ASP A 346 7.24 20.76 9.70
C ASP A 346 7.92 20.73 8.34
N ARG A 347 9.13 20.21 8.30
CA ARG A 347 9.89 20.04 7.06
C ARG A 347 10.56 18.69 7.03
N PHE A 348 10.31 17.96 5.95
CA PHE A 348 10.93 16.67 5.68
C PHE A 348 11.63 16.73 4.33
N LEU A 349 12.96 16.53 4.35
CA LEU A 349 13.79 16.42 3.16
C LEU A 349 14.27 14.98 3.06
N THR A 350 13.99 14.32 1.94
CA THR A 350 14.39 12.93 1.72
C THR A 350 15.12 12.80 0.40
N GLY A 351 16.25 12.12 0.44
CA GLY A 351 17.02 11.72 -0.73
C GLY A 351 17.18 10.21 -0.77
N PHE A 352 16.99 9.62 -1.94
CA PHE A 352 17.20 8.21 -2.18
C PHE A 352 17.93 8.02 -3.53
N ALA A 353 18.92 7.13 -3.55
CA ALA A 353 19.63 6.77 -4.77
C ALA A 353 19.98 5.28 -4.72
N ALA A 354 19.81 4.59 -5.84
CA ALA A 354 20.17 3.19 -5.96
C ALA A 354 20.79 2.89 -7.33
N LEU A 355 21.83 2.10 -7.31
CA LEU A 355 22.51 1.52 -8.49
C LEU A 355 22.28 0.02 -8.48
N SER A 356 21.84 -0.52 -9.61
CA SER A 356 21.63 -1.95 -9.76
C SER A 356 22.33 -2.46 -11.00
N ALA A 357 22.85 -3.68 -10.93
CA ALA A 357 23.40 -4.41 -12.06
C ALA A 357 22.79 -5.82 -12.06
N ARG A 358 22.10 -6.19 -13.13
CA ARG A 358 21.46 -7.51 -13.28
C ARG A 358 21.85 -8.13 -14.61
N GLY A 359 22.13 -9.42 -14.60
CA GLY A 359 22.51 -10.10 -15.83
C GLY A 359 22.43 -11.60 -15.74
N LYS A 360 22.16 -12.23 -16.87
CA LYS A 360 22.21 -13.69 -17.02
C LYS A 360 23.64 -14.13 -17.27
N VAL A 361 24.22 -14.84 -16.32
CA VAL A 361 25.57 -15.45 -16.44
C VAL A 361 25.50 -16.70 -17.31
N SER A 362 24.38 -17.42 -17.25
CA SER A 362 24.08 -18.55 -18.11
C SER A 362 22.60 -18.53 -18.50
N ARG A 363 22.15 -19.52 -19.30
CA ARG A 363 20.72 -19.64 -19.63
C ARG A 363 19.85 -19.89 -18.40
N GLU A 364 20.41 -20.42 -17.33
CA GLU A 364 19.72 -20.85 -16.13
C GLU A 364 19.97 -19.92 -14.93
N VAL A 365 21.06 -19.16 -14.95
CA VAL A 365 21.53 -18.37 -13.79
C VAL A 365 21.48 -16.89 -14.11
N GLU A 366 20.73 -16.17 -13.29
CA GLU A 366 20.72 -14.71 -13.24
C GLU A 366 21.30 -14.21 -11.92
N LEU A 367 22.12 -13.18 -11.96
CA LEU A 367 22.71 -12.53 -10.80
C LEU A 367 22.36 -11.05 -10.78
N GLY A 368 22.18 -10.52 -9.58
CA GLY A 368 21.92 -9.11 -9.34
C GLY A 368 22.73 -8.55 -8.18
N PHE A 369 23.10 -7.29 -8.29
CA PHE A 369 23.82 -6.51 -7.29
C PHE A 369 23.14 -5.16 -7.17
N ASP A 370 22.85 -4.74 -5.95
CA ASP A 370 22.22 -3.46 -5.67
C ASP A 370 23.03 -2.71 -4.61
N LEU A 371 23.25 -1.42 -4.84
CA LEU A 371 23.77 -0.48 -3.85
C LEU A 371 22.79 0.65 -3.71
N SER A 372 22.24 0.85 -2.53
CA SER A 372 21.27 1.93 -2.27
C SER A 372 21.66 2.77 -1.07
N GLY A 373 21.27 4.04 -1.12
CA GLY A 373 21.42 4.99 -0.04
C GLY A 373 20.14 5.79 0.15
N PHE A 374 19.71 5.89 1.40
CA PHE A 374 18.59 6.71 1.86
C PHE A 374 19.07 7.72 2.88
N TYR A 375 18.61 8.94 2.77
CA TYR A 375 18.86 10.00 3.75
C TYR A 375 17.59 10.80 3.98
N THR A 376 17.26 11.06 5.25
CA THR A 376 16.19 11.98 5.62
C THR A 376 16.64 12.99 6.67
N HIS A 377 16.16 14.20 6.51
CA HIS A 377 16.28 15.30 7.48
C HIS A 377 14.88 15.78 7.82
N GLU A 378 14.46 15.54 9.04
CA GLU A 378 13.09 15.72 9.50
C GLU A 378 13.08 16.71 10.66
N GLN A 379 12.31 17.77 10.50
CA GLN A 379 12.13 18.82 11.46
C GLN A 379 10.65 19.01 11.76
N GLU A 380 10.31 19.01 13.03
CA GLU A 380 8.96 19.21 13.54
C GLU A 380 8.99 20.27 14.60
N ASN A 381 8.35 21.41 14.33
CA ASN A 381 8.30 22.55 15.21
C ASN A 381 6.87 23.02 15.37
N PHE A 382 6.39 23.06 16.59
CA PHE A 382 5.12 23.70 16.88
C PHE A 382 5.16 24.49 18.20
N ASP A 383 4.39 25.57 18.23
CA ASP A 383 4.00 26.34 19.38
C ASP A 383 2.52 26.66 19.22
N ILE A 384 1.68 26.00 19.97
CA ILE A 384 0.23 26.13 19.88
C ILE A 384 -0.35 26.28 21.27
N THR A 385 -1.05 27.36 21.50
CA THR A 385 -1.91 27.59 22.66
C THR A 385 -3.35 27.36 22.24
N GLY A 386 -4.12 26.64 23.02
CA GLY A 386 -5.55 26.48 22.82
C GLY A 386 -6.32 26.83 24.10
N GLU A 387 -7.33 27.68 23.97
CA GLU A 387 -8.31 27.97 25.01
C GLU A 387 -9.63 27.33 24.64
N TYR A 388 -10.21 26.51 25.52
CA TYR A 388 -11.47 25.84 25.26
C TYR A 388 -12.57 26.23 26.22
N VAL A 389 -13.80 26.25 25.70
CA VAL A 389 -15.03 26.38 26.46
C VAL A 389 -15.95 25.23 26.09
N LEU A 390 -16.37 24.47 27.10
CA LEU A 390 -17.38 23.42 26.99
C LEU A 390 -18.70 23.91 27.56
N SER A 391 -19.77 23.92 26.78
CA SER A 391 -21.09 24.39 27.17
C SER A 391 -22.15 23.30 27.05
N ALA A 392 -23.20 23.37 27.90
CA ALA A 392 -24.43 22.62 27.74
C ALA A 392 -25.47 23.46 26.96
N GLY A 393 -26.14 22.89 25.95
CA GLY A 393 -27.20 23.57 25.22
C GLY A 393 -27.07 23.50 23.70
N GLY A 394 -28.18 23.56 22.99
CA GLY A 394 -28.33 23.28 21.57
C GLY A 394 -28.07 24.45 20.64
N GLU A 395 -28.26 24.16 19.41
CA GLU A 395 -28.02 24.70 18.07
C GLU A 395 -28.14 26.21 17.80
N ASP A 396 -28.42 27.11 18.75
CA ASP A 396 -28.72 28.54 18.43
C ASP A 396 -27.54 29.52 18.59
N SER A 397 -26.29 29.05 18.69
CA SER A 397 -25.12 29.94 18.89
C SER A 397 -24.24 30.14 17.64
N GLU A 398 -24.77 30.07 16.43
CA GLU A 398 -23.98 30.32 15.20
C GLU A 398 -23.56 31.80 14.98
N GLN A 399 -23.89 32.75 15.87
CA GLN A 399 -23.57 34.20 15.68
C GLN A 399 -22.95 34.87 16.89
N SER A 400 -21.80 34.42 17.39
CA SER A 400 -20.98 35.27 18.24
C SER A 400 -19.50 35.17 17.86
N ASN A 401 -19.11 35.99 16.88
CA ASN A 401 -17.72 36.21 16.45
C ASN A 401 -17.02 37.33 17.27
N THR A 402 -17.25 37.42 18.57
CA THR A 402 -16.58 38.44 19.38
C THR A 402 -15.76 37.82 20.50
N HIS A 403 -14.45 38.14 20.51
CA HIS A 403 -13.45 37.76 21.50
C HIS A 403 -13.68 38.31 22.92
N THR A 404 -14.88 38.77 23.24
CA THR A 404 -15.24 39.24 24.60
C THR A 404 -16.49 38.45 25.01
N ALA A 405 -16.36 37.70 26.10
CA ALA A 405 -17.45 36.99 26.76
C ALA A 405 -18.42 38.02 27.40
N GLU A 406 -19.10 38.83 26.59
CA GLU A 406 -20.32 39.52 27.02
C GLU A 406 -21.48 38.53 26.81
N VAL A 407 -21.85 37.91 27.91
CA VAL A 407 -23.02 37.04 28.01
C VAL A 407 -24.26 37.93 27.83
N ASP A 408 -24.94 37.77 26.68
CA ASP A 408 -26.27 38.37 26.50
C ASP A 408 -27.26 37.68 27.45
N PRO A 409 -27.82 38.40 28.45
CA PRO A 409 -28.69 37.79 29.43
C PRO A 409 -30.05 37.33 28.89
N ALA A 410 -30.37 37.56 27.63
CA ALA A 410 -31.65 37.25 27.00
C ALA A 410 -31.62 36.09 26.01
N ALA A 411 -30.46 35.61 25.57
CA ALA A 411 -30.33 34.36 24.82
C ALA A 411 -30.29 33.20 25.79
N GLY A 412 -31.13 32.16 25.60
CA GLY A 412 -31.25 31.01 26.50
C GLY A 412 -29.90 30.51 27.00
N GLN A 413 -29.66 30.68 28.31
CA GLN A 413 -28.37 30.54 28.96
C GLN A 413 -27.71 29.20 28.64
N SER A 414 -26.75 29.13 27.70
CA SER A 414 -25.90 27.97 27.56
C SER A 414 -25.00 27.88 28.79
N GLN A 415 -25.27 26.91 29.65
CA GLN A 415 -24.49 26.73 30.87
C GLN A 415 -23.06 26.32 30.52
N VAL A 416 -22.05 27.14 30.87
CA VAL A 416 -20.65 26.77 30.76
C VAL A 416 -20.37 25.62 31.71
N LEU A 417 -19.93 24.51 31.18
CA LEU A 417 -19.62 23.28 31.91
C LEU A 417 -18.16 23.18 32.28
N GLY A 418 -17.28 23.81 31.49
CA GLY A 418 -15.85 23.77 31.74
C GLY A 418 -15.08 24.71 30.80
N THR A 419 -13.96 25.19 31.29
CA THR A 419 -12.99 25.98 30.51
C THR A 419 -11.59 25.46 30.79
N GLY A 420 -10.66 25.72 29.92
CA GLY A 420 -9.25 25.39 30.15
C GLY A 420 -8.34 25.94 29.07
N ILE A 421 -7.06 26.05 29.41
CA ILE A 421 -6.01 26.48 28.50
C ILE A 421 -4.93 25.39 28.45
N PHE A 422 -4.39 25.17 27.29
CA PHE A 422 -3.20 24.34 27.12
C PHE A 422 -2.20 25.02 26.19
N HIS A 423 -0.91 24.79 26.44
CA HIS A 423 0.16 25.24 25.57
C HIS A 423 1.08 24.07 25.24
N GLN A 424 1.27 23.81 23.95
CA GLN A 424 2.10 22.74 23.41
C GLN A 424 3.30 23.32 22.67
N HIS A 425 4.47 22.75 22.93
CA HIS A 425 5.72 23.15 22.30
C HIS A 425 6.50 21.93 21.84
N ALA A 426 7.08 21.99 20.64
CA ALA A 426 8.08 21.04 20.18
C ALA A 426 9.14 21.70 19.30
N ARG A 427 10.35 21.15 19.42
CA ARG A 427 11.51 21.43 18.57
C ARG A 427 12.24 20.12 18.36
N ASN A 428 11.75 19.34 17.40
CA ASN A 428 12.28 18.01 17.11
C ASN A 428 13.07 18.03 15.82
N LEU A 429 14.22 17.38 15.84
CA LEU A 429 15.09 17.25 14.68
C LEU A 429 15.62 15.83 14.60
N LEU A 430 15.31 15.13 13.51
CA LEU A 430 15.82 13.80 13.24
C LEU A 430 16.59 13.79 11.91
N ARG A 431 17.76 13.14 11.91
CA ARG A 431 18.55 12.85 10.72
C ARG A 431 18.81 11.38 10.68
N ALA A 432 18.42 10.73 9.60
CA ALA A 432 18.66 9.31 9.42
C ALA A 432 19.29 9.03 8.06
N GLY A 433 20.31 8.21 8.05
CA GLY A 433 20.97 7.71 6.85
C GLY A 433 21.00 6.19 6.89
N VAL A 434 20.71 5.56 5.75
CA VAL A 434 20.75 4.11 5.57
C VAL A 434 21.48 3.80 4.29
N ILE A 435 22.48 2.93 4.34
CA ILE A 435 23.22 2.44 3.16
C ILE A 435 23.04 0.94 3.11
N THR A 436 22.63 0.41 1.97
CA THR A 436 22.41 -1.03 1.77
C THR A 436 23.19 -1.52 0.57
N LEU A 437 23.95 -2.60 0.74
CA LEU A 437 24.58 -3.39 -0.33
C LEU A 437 23.90 -4.76 -0.36
N ALA A 438 23.42 -5.16 -1.53
CA ALA A 438 22.72 -6.44 -1.70
C ALA A 438 23.23 -7.21 -2.93
N HIS A 439 23.24 -8.52 -2.80
CA HIS A 439 23.41 -9.48 -3.88
C HIS A 439 22.22 -10.43 -3.89
N HIS A 440 21.71 -10.72 -5.06
CA HIS A 440 20.69 -11.74 -5.25
C HIS A 440 20.96 -12.57 -6.50
N GLY A 441 20.47 -13.79 -6.49
CA GLY A 441 20.63 -14.70 -7.62
C GLY A 441 19.40 -15.59 -7.78
N GLU A 442 19.22 -16.06 -8.99
CA GLU A 442 18.20 -17.00 -9.38
C GLU A 442 18.77 -18.05 -10.29
N TRP A 443 18.49 -19.32 -9.99
CA TRP A 443 18.78 -20.45 -10.84
C TRP A 443 17.49 -21.17 -11.19
N THR A 444 17.21 -21.27 -12.49
CA THR A 444 16.01 -21.94 -12.98
C THR A 444 16.43 -23.09 -13.90
N HIS A 445 16.12 -24.31 -13.51
CA HIS A 445 16.38 -25.51 -14.28
C HIS A 445 15.10 -26.40 -14.33
N GLY A 446 14.50 -26.49 -15.50
CA GLY A 446 13.25 -27.24 -15.70
C GLY A 446 12.13 -26.78 -14.75
N ARG A 447 11.72 -27.66 -13.86
CA ARG A 447 10.64 -27.41 -12.87
C ARG A 447 11.12 -26.78 -11.57
N ASN A 448 12.42 -26.53 -11.44
CA ASN A 448 13.06 -26.07 -10.22
C ASN A 448 13.52 -24.63 -10.36
N ARG A 449 13.21 -23.78 -9.37
CA ARG A 449 13.61 -22.39 -9.31
C ARG A 449 14.17 -22.09 -7.93
N LEU A 450 15.49 -21.96 -7.84
CA LEU A 450 16.20 -21.60 -6.63
C LEU A 450 16.54 -20.12 -6.65
N ARG A 451 16.17 -19.41 -5.58
CA ARG A 451 16.50 -17.99 -5.36
C ARG A 451 17.28 -17.83 -4.07
N TRP A 452 18.27 -16.97 -4.07
CA TRP A 452 19.04 -16.60 -2.89
C TRP A 452 19.38 -15.12 -2.89
N GLY A 453 19.69 -14.60 -1.73
CA GLY A 453 20.20 -13.24 -1.60
C GLY A 453 20.87 -13.02 -0.25
N VAL A 454 21.76 -12.05 -0.24
CA VAL A 454 22.47 -11.56 0.92
C VAL A 454 22.48 -10.05 0.87
N SER A 455 22.20 -9.37 1.98
CA SER A 455 22.34 -7.92 2.07
C SER A 455 22.93 -7.49 3.40
N GLY A 456 23.71 -6.41 3.35
CA GLY A 456 24.23 -5.70 4.50
C GLY A 456 23.73 -4.26 4.49
N GLN A 457 23.25 -3.78 5.63
CA GLN A 457 22.69 -2.46 5.84
C GLN A 457 23.41 -1.77 6.98
N ALA A 458 23.79 -0.51 6.79
CA ALA A 458 24.33 0.36 7.85
C ALA A 458 23.33 1.50 8.12
N GLU A 459 23.00 1.72 9.37
CA GLU A 459 22.05 2.73 9.84
C GLU A 459 22.74 3.76 10.73
N LEU A 460 22.55 5.04 10.42
CA LEU A 460 23.09 6.18 11.16
C LEU A 460 21.95 7.13 11.47
N ILE A 461 21.54 7.20 12.75
CA ILE A 461 20.42 8.04 13.17
C ILE A 461 20.88 8.99 14.25
N ARG A 462 20.50 10.24 14.15
CA ARG A 462 20.65 11.29 15.17
C ARG A 462 19.34 11.96 15.42
N ASP A 463 18.93 12.03 16.66
CA ASP A 463 17.62 12.48 17.07
C ASP A 463 17.77 13.48 18.24
N HIS A 464 17.19 14.64 18.07
CA HIS A 464 17.05 15.67 19.09
C HIS A 464 15.58 15.91 19.34
N ILE A 465 15.13 15.69 20.57
CA ILE A 465 13.75 15.91 20.99
C ILE A 465 13.71 16.94 22.12
N SER A 466 12.84 17.92 21.95
CA SER A 466 12.50 18.88 22.98
C SER A 466 11.02 19.19 22.88
N GLU A 467 10.23 18.53 23.69
CA GLU A 467 8.77 18.69 23.73
C GLU A 467 8.33 18.97 25.15
N TRP A 468 7.31 19.80 25.29
CA TRP A 468 6.59 19.97 26.54
C TRP A 468 5.17 20.46 26.31
N GLN A 469 4.31 20.22 27.30
CA GLN A 469 2.94 20.71 27.33
C GLN A 469 2.60 21.22 28.72
N TRP A 470 2.10 22.42 28.76
CA TRP A 470 1.44 23.00 29.92
C TRP A 470 -0.06 22.88 29.78
N ARG A 471 -0.76 22.60 30.88
CA ARG A 471 -2.21 22.61 30.96
C ARG A 471 -2.64 23.45 32.15
N ASP A 472 -3.80 24.05 31.99
CA ASP A 472 -4.46 24.76 33.08
C ASP A 472 -4.85 23.79 34.20
N SER A 473 -4.39 24.10 35.41
CA SER A 473 -4.79 23.40 36.63
C SER A 473 -6.06 23.94 37.25
N ALA A 474 -6.67 24.97 36.68
CA ALA A 474 -7.88 25.63 37.21
C ALA A 474 -9.16 24.76 37.15
N GLY A 475 -9.00 23.47 36.85
CA GLY A 475 -9.94 22.55 37.36
C GLY A 475 -10.77 21.76 36.34
N TYR A 476 -10.73 22.08 35.08
CA TYR A 476 -11.65 21.41 34.15
C TYR A 476 -10.96 20.40 33.26
N SER A 477 -9.68 20.53 33.02
CA SER A 477 -8.90 19.54 32.23
C SER A 477 -8.07 18.58 33.09
N LEU A 478 -7.72 18.99 34.30
CA LEU A 478 -6.94 18.24 35.29
C LEU A 478 -7.56 18.43 36.69
N PRO A 479 -7.26 17.55 37.68
CA PRO A 479 -7.58 17.80 39.07
C PRO A 479 -6.99 19.16 39.47
N GLN A 480 -7.82 20.00 40.06
CA GLN A 480 -7.41 21.33 40.44
C GLN A 480 -6.33 21.30 41.53
N ALA A 481 -5.12 21.76 41.21
CA ALA A 481 -3.99 21.82 42.14
C ALA A 481 -3.68 23.26 42.59
N GLY A 482 -4.20 24.29 41.87
CA GLY A 482 -3.96 25.67 42.14
C GLY A 482 -4.26 26.61 40.97
N PRO A 483 -4.00 27.89 41.08
CA PRO A 483 -4.32 28.88 40.03
C PRO A 483 -3.24 29.00 38.93
N ALA A 484 -2.24 28.11 38.90
CA ALA A 484 -1.16 28.12 37.94
C ALA A 484 -1.26 27.02 36.91
N MET A 485 -0.79 27.26 35.70
CA MET A 485 -0.59 26.25 34.70
C MET A 485 0.42 25.19 35.17
N GLU A 486 0.13 23.94 35.00
CA GLU A 486 1.01 22.84 35.37
C GLU A 486 1.69 22.22 34.15
N LEU A 487 2.95 21.81 34.38
CA LEU A 487 3.68 21.02 33.41
C LEU A 487 3.09 19.61 33.37
N TYR A 488 2.24 19.37 32.37
CA TYR A 488 1.58 18.08 32.18
C TYR A 488 2.53 17.02 31.58
N TYR A 489 3.44 17.48 30.73
CA TYR A 489 4.32 16.60 30.00
C TYR A 489 5.59 17.34 29.59
N SER A 490 6.74 16.70 29.77
CA SER A 490 8.02 17.18 29.24
C SER A 490 8.85 15.99 28.77
N MET A 491 9.40 16.08 27.57
CA MET A 491 10.29 15.06 27.01
C MET A 491 11.49 15.74 26.35
N ARG A 492 12.68 15.32 26.77
CA ARG A 492 13.95 15.83 26.24
C ARG A 492 14.91 14.67 25.96
N GLY A 493 15.65 14.75 24.86
CA GLY A 493 16.67 13.79 24.55
C GLY A 493 17.49 14.13 23.33
N ASP A 494 18.77 13.81 23.44
CA ASP A 494 19.73 13.76 22.35
C ASP A 494 20.21 12.31 22.22
N SER A 495 19.83 11.67 21.12
CA SER A 495 20.13 10.27 20.92
C SER A 495 20.85 10.05 19.59
N ALA A 496 21.80 9.13 19.61
CA ALA A 496 22.48 8.67 18.40
C ALA A 496 22.47 7.14 18.34
N MET A 497 22.10 6.60 17.20
CA MET A 497 22.13 5.17 16.90
C MET A 497 23.05 4.90 15.72
N GLN A 498 23.93 3.94 15.87
CA GLN A 498 24.71 3.34 14.81
C GLN A 498 24.48 1.84 14.87
N SER A 499 23.96 1.28 13.82
CA SER A 499 23.68 -0.16 13.75
C SER A 499 23.97 -0.72 12.36
N ALA A 500 24.22 -2.02 12.33
CA ALA A 500 24.35 -2.79 11.10
C ALA A 500 23.37 -3.97 11.13
N ARG A 501 22.78 -4.25 10.00
CA ARG A 501 21.95 -5.45 9.78
C ARG A 501 22.57 -6.26 8.66
N VAL A 502 22.69 -7.56 8.87
CA VAL A 502 23.10 -8.51 7.83
C VAL A 502 22.00 -9.55 7.70
N GLN A 503 21.58 -9.80 6.48
CA GLN A 503 20.50 -10.72 6.24
C GLN A 503 20.76 -11.55 4.97
N GLY A 504 20.29 -12.78 4.99
CA GLY A 504 20.38 -13.67 3.84
C GLY A 504 19.15 -14.54 3.75
N TYR A 505 18.77 -14.94 2.55
CA TYR A 505 17.70 -15.88 2.31
C TYR A 505 18.06 -16.90 1.22
N VAL A 506 17.43 -18.06 1.34
CA VAL A 506 17.43 -19.09 0.30
C VAL A 506 16.01 -19.61 0.17
N GLN A 507 15.53 -19.75 -1.05
CA GLN A 507 14.17 -20.19 -1.36
C GLN A 507 14.17 -21.05 -2.61
N ASN A 508 13.52 -22.19 -2.55
CA ASN A 508 13.33 -23.07 -3.70
C ASN A 508 11.85 -23.24 -4.01
N THR A 509 11.48 -23.10 -5.26
CA THR A 509 10.14 -23.42 -5.78
C THR A 509 10.25 -24.59 -6.73
N TYR A 510 9.52 -25.64 -6.44
CA TYR A 510 9.42 -26.83 -7.27
C TYR A 510 8.00 -27.03 -7.78
N ARG A 511 7.84 -27.30 -9.09
CA ARG A 511 6.55 -27.52 -9.75
C ARG A 511 6.40 -28.98 -10.16
N TRP A 512 5.31 -29.61 -9.70
CA TRP A 512 4.90 -30.94 -10.16
C TRP A 512 3.71 -30.80 -11.11
N LEU A 513 3.81 -31.45 -12.22
CA LEU A 513 2.68 -31.70 -13.10
C LEU A 513 2.22 -33.16 -12.88
N THR A 514 0.96 -33.34 -12.53
CA THR A 514 0.34 -34.65 -12.27
C THR A 514 -0.93 -34.78 -13.09
N ASP A 515 -1.44 -35.98 -13.21
CA ASP A 515 -2.73 -36.25 -13.87
C ASP A 515 -3.92 -35.56 -13.17
N HIS A 516 -3.72 -35.13 -11.91
CA HIS A 516 -4.72 -34.41 -11.10
C HIS A 516 -4.51 -32.90 -11.05
N GLY A 517 -3.62 -32.35 -11.89
CA GLY A 517 -3.32 -30.92 -11.98
C GLY A 517 -1.88 -30.57 -11.62
N GLN A 518 -1.62 -29.30 -11.45
CA GLN A 518 -0.30 -28.76 -11.16
C GLN A 518 -0.19 -28.39 -9.66
N VAL A 519 0.90 -28.79 -9.03
CA VAL A 519 1.25 -28.40 -7.66
C VAL A 519 2.57 -27.62 -7.68
N SER A 520 2.63 -26.48 -7.03
CA SER A 520 3.84 -25.69 -6.82
C SER A 520 4.13 -25.59 -5.33
N LEU A 521 5.27 -26.11 -4.90
CA LEU A 521 5.76 -26.00 -3.51
C LEU A 521 6.91 -25.02 -3.47
N THR A 522 6.79 -24.01 -2.64
CA THR A 522 7.86 -23.06 -2.33
C THR A 522 8.26 -23.23 -0.87
N VAL A 523 9.54 -23.50 -0.63
CA VAL A 523 10.12 -23.58 0.73
C VAL A 523 11.34 -22.69 0.78
N GLY A 524 11.44 -21.89 1.81
CA GLY A 524 12.58 -21.02 2.00
C GLY A 524 12.83 -20.69 3.47
N GLY A 525 13.97 -20.08 3.69
CA GLY A 525 14.36 -19.57 4.99
C GLY A 525 15.13 -18.27 4.83
N ARG A 526 14.97 -17.41 5.79
CA ARG A 526 15.70 -16.15 5.93
C ARG A 526 16.37 -16.13 7.29
N LEU A 527 17.58 -15.59 7.35
CA LEU A 527 18.32 -15.35 8.58
C LEU A 527 18.72 -13.87 8.59
N GLN A 528 18.47 -13.21 9.71
CA GLN A 528 18.86 -11.82 9.94
C GLN A 528 19.64 -11.70 11.24
N TRP A 529 20.69 -10.88 11.23
CA TRP A 529 21.44 -10.45 12.41
C TRP A 529 21.41 -8.94 12.51
N TRP A 530 21.17 -8.43 13.73
CA TRP A 530 21.16 -7.00 14.01
C TRP A 530 22.17 -6.65 15.10
N SER A 531 23.09 -5.75 14.81
CA SER A 531 24.20 -5.40 15.70
C SER A 531 23.76 -4.60 16.93
N TRP A 532 22.57 -4.01 16.93
CA TRP A 532 22.09 -3.17 18.04
C TRP A 532 21.92 -3.96 19.34
N ASN A 533 21.30 -5.13 19.26
CA ASN A 533 21.03 -6.03 20.37
C ASN A 533 21.63 -7.45 20.17
N ASN A 534 22.41 -7.65 19.10
CA ASN A 534 23.00 -8.94 18.71
C ASN A 534 21.96 -10.06 18.46
N GLU A 535 20.73 -9.73 18.13
CA GLU A 535 19.68 -10.70 17.91
C GLU A 535 19.83 -11.39 16.53
N VAL A 536 19.63 -12.72 16.53
CA VAL A 536 19.61 -13.54 15.31
C VAL A 536 18.20 -14.06 15.10
N LEU A 537 17.63 -13.80 13.92
CA LEU A 537 16.22 -14.01 13.61
C LEU A 537 16.05 -15.01 12.45
N PRO A 538 15.81 -16.31 12.74
CA PRO A 538 15.53 -17.31 11.70
C PRO A 538 14.06 -17.27 11.30
N SER A 539 13.77 -17.11 10.00
CA SER A 539 12.41 -16.99 9.42
C SER A 539 12.15 -18.07 8.38
N PRO A 540 11.80 -19.32 8.77
CA PRO A 540 11.35 -20.34 7.82
C PRO A 540 9.97 -20.01 7.26
N ARG A 541 9.77 -20.29 5.96
CA ARG A 541 8.51 -20.05 5.24
C ARG A 541 8.24 -21.14 4.24
N ALA A 542 6.98 -21.48 4.05
CA ALA A 542 6.55 -22.45 3.06
C ALA A 542 5.20 -22.06 2.47
N SER A 543 5.02 -22.30 1.18
CA SER A 543 3.74 -22.15 0.51
C SER A 543 3.52 -23.25 -0.51
N VAL A 544 2.26 -23.65 -0.66
CA VAL A 544 1.80 -24.62 -1.65
C VAL A 544 0.69 -23.97 -2.46
N VAL A 545 0.79 -24.05 -3.77
CA VAL A 545 -0.28 -23.67 -4.69
C VAL A 545 -0.65 -24.92 -5.50
N TRP A 546 -1.94 -25.22 -5.52
CA TRP A 546 -2.48 -26.36 -6.24
C TRP A 546 -3.53 -25.90 -7.25
N PHE A 547 -3.33 -26.24 -8.51
CA PHE A 547 -4.27 -26.07 -9.62
C PHE A 547 -4.83 -27.44 -9.96
N PRO A 548 -6.03 -27.81 -9.47
CA PRO A 548 -6.61 -29.12 -9.78
C PRO A 548 -7.03 -29.18 -11.25
N GLY A 549 -6.84 -30.34 -11.86
CA GLY A 549 -7.33 -30.66 -13.21
C GLY A 549 -8.85 -30.93 -13.24
N TRP A 550 -9.66 -30.11 -12.58
CA TRP A 550 -11.11 -30.25 -12.53
C TRP A 550 -11.77 -29.54 -13.71
N LYS A 551 -13.03 -29.86 -13.96
CA LYS A 551 -13.84 -29.21 -15.00
C LYS A 551 -13.99 -27.70 -14.77
N HIS A 552 -13.99 -27.28 -13.50
CA HIS A 552 -14.03 -25.88 -13.08
C HIS A 552 -12.63 -25.44 -12.71
N ASP A 553 -12.29 -24.24 -13.10
CA ASP A 553 -10.96 -23.65 -12.93
C ASP A 553 -10.81 -23.10 -11.53
N PHE A 554 -10.14 -23.85 -10.66
CA PHE A 554 -9.82 -23.47 -9.29
C PHE A 554 -8.32 -23.38 -9.08
N SER A 555 -7.91 -22.53 -8.16
CA SER A 555 -6.59 -22.61 -7.52
C SER A 555 -6.74 -22.57 -6.00
N PHE A 556 -5.91 -23.33 -5.30
CA PHE A 556 -5.86 -23.34 -3.84
C PHE A 556 -4.46 -23.00 -3.38
N ARG A 557 -4.38 -22.21 -2.31
CA ARG A 557 -3.12 -21.74 -1.73
C ARG A 557 -3.11 -22.00 -0.24
N LEU A 558 -1.98 -22.50 0.27
CA LEU A 558 -1.68 -22.56 1.70
C LEU A 558 -0.30 -21.96 1.90
N ALA A 559 -0.19 -20.93 2.71
CA ALA A 559 1.08 -20.31 3.08
C ALA A 559 1.22 -20.27 4.59
N THR A 560 2.41 -20.58 5.08
CA THR A 560 2.76 -20.48 6.50
C THR A 560 4.19 -20.00 6.64
N GLY A 561 4.49 -19.33 7.75
CA GLY A 561 5.83 -18.87 8.00
C GLY A 561 5.98 -18.11 9.31
N LEU A 562 7.24 -17.93 9.64
CA LEU A 562 7.68 -17.12 10.76
C LEU A 562 8.24 -15.81 10.22
N TYR A 563 7.75 -14.69 10.74
CA TYR A 563 8.10 -13.35 10.31
C TYR A 563 8.60 -12.56 11.50
N TYR A 564 9.65 -11.78 11.29
CA TYR A 564 10.17 -10.88 12.30
C TYR A 564 10.17 -9.46 11.77
N GLN A 565 9.94 -8.51 12.66
CA GLN A 565 10.13 -7.10 12.41
C GLN A 565 11.03 -6.55 13.50
N ALA A 566 12.22 -6.13 13.10
CA ALA A 566 13.12 -5.44 14.01
C ALA A 566 12.52 -4.07 14.38
N PRO A 567 12.65 -3.61 15.62
CA PRO A 567 12.16 -2.31 16.04
C PRO A 567 12.71 -1.20 15.14
N PHE A 568 11.85 -0.29 14.74
CA PHE A 568 12.31 0.94 14.11
C PHE A 568 12.67 1.98 15.18
N TYR A 569 13.35 3.03 14.79
CA TYR A 569 13.97 3.95 15.72
C TYR A 569 13.03 4.52 16.81
N LYS A 570 11.79 4.88 16.46
CA LYS A 570 10.83 5.42 17.45
C LYS A 570 10.45 4.42 18.54
N GLU A 571 10.37 3.14 18.20
CA GLU A 571 10.07 2.05 19.15
C GLU A 571 11.19 1.86 20.17
N LEU A 572 12.44 2.19 19.82
CA LEU A 572 13.57 2.06 20.74
C LEU A 572 13.60 3.13 21.84
N ARG A 573 12.77 4.15 21.76
CA ARG A 573 12.72 5.25 22.72
C ARG A 573 12.07 4.79 24.03
N ASP A 574 12.88 4.54 25.04
CA ASP A 574 12.44 4.33 26.42
C ASP A 574 12.53 5.66 27.19
N THR A 575 11.61 5.90 28.09
CA THR A 575 11.52 7.15 28.85
C THR A 575 11.84 6.94 30.31
N LEU A 576 12.72 7.77 30.85
CA LEU A 576 13.03 7.83 32.28
C LEU A 576 12.63 9.20 32.84
N THR A 577 11.69 9.20 33.77
CA THR A 577 11.27 10.42 34.45
C THR A 577 12.06 10.61 35.72
N ASP A 578 12.76 11.74 35.88
CA ASP A 578 13.52 12.06 37.06
C ASP A 578 12.62 12.57 38.20
N ALA A 579 13.20 12.79 39.36
CA ALA A 579 12.49 13.26 40.55
C ALA A 579 11.88 14.69 40.38
N LEU A 580 12.31 15.44 39.38
CA LEU A 580 11.79 16.76 39.01
C LEU A 580 10.68 16.71 37.97
N GLY A 581 10.23 15.49 37.57
CA GLY A 581 9.21 15.32 36.55
C GLY A 581 9.70 15.49 35.10
N ILE A 582 11.03 15.62 34.89
CA ILE A 582 11.60 15.74 33.55
C ILE A 582 11.78 14.34 32.96
N THR A 583 11.12 14.07 31.86
CA THR A 583 11.25 12.83 31.14
C THR A 583 12.40 12.93 30.13
N ARG A 584 13.38 12.06 30.27
CA ARG A 584 14.52 11.93 29.36
C ARG A 584 14.41 10.68 28.52
N ILE A 585 14.82 10.78 27.26
CA ILE A 585 14.82 9.66 26.32
C ILE A 585 16.12 8.90 26.42
N ARG A 586 16.00 7.57 26.49
CA ARG A 586 17.08 6.61 26.34
C ARG A 586 16.69 5.59 25.29
N LEU A 587 17.64 5.17 24.44
CA LEU A 587 17.41 4.08 23.51
C LEU A 587 17.54 2.72 24.20
N ASN A 588 16.48 1.93 24.18
CA ASN A 588 16.47 0.59 24.76
C ASN A 588 17.24 -0.39 23.85
N ARG A 589 18.29 -1.00 24.39
CA ARG A 589 19.06 -2.05 23.68
C ARG A 589 18.52 -3.46 23.90
N ASP A 590 17.64 -3.63 24.87
CA ASP A 590 17.07 -4.93 25.21
C ASP A 590 15.77 -5.22 24.46
N LEU A 591 15.25 -4.22 23.70
CA LEU A 591 14.06 -4.36 22.88
C LEU A 591 14.34 -5.36 21.75
N ARG A 592 13.54 -6.41 21.71
CA ARG A 592 13.66 -7.51 20.74
C ARG A 592 12.75 -7.29 19.54
N ALA A 593 13.12 -7.93 18.44
CA ALA A 593 12.26 -7.98 17.26
C ALA A 593 10.89 -8.60 17.59
N GLN A 594 9.84 -7.95 17.12
CA GLN A 594 8.48 -8.50 17.14
C GLN A 594 8.44 -9.74 16.25
N ARG A 595 7.65 -10.74 16.62
CA ARG A 595 7.57 -12.03 15.93
C ARG A 595 6.12 -12.37 15.59
N SER A 596 5.87 -12.75 14.34
CA SER A 596 4.55 -13.18 13.88
C SER A 596 4.60 -14.54 13.21
N VAL A 597 3.65 -15.40 13.54
CA VAL A 597 3.39 -16.68 12.86
C VAL A 597 2.16 -16.50 11.99
N HIS A 598 2.27 -16.78 10.68
CA HIS A 598 1.17 -16.68 9.74
C HIS A 598 0.73 -18.06 9.26
N VAL A 599 -0.58 -18.22 9.12
CA VAL A 599 -1.22 -19.29 8.35
C VAL A 599 -2.28 -18.65 7.48
N VAL A 600 -2.14 -18.79 6.17
CA VAL A 600 -3.06 -18.24 5.16
C VAL A 600 -3.52 -19.36 4.25
N LEU A 601 -4.83 -19.60 4.22
CA LEU A 601 -5.49 -20.55 3.33
C LEU A 601 -6.34 -19.75 2.34
N GLY A 602 -6.05 -19.83 1.05
CA GLY A 602 -6.74 -19.12 0.00
C GLY A 602 -7.17 -20.00 -1.14
N GLY A 603 -8.09 -19.50 -1.96
CA GLY A 603 -8.48 -20.13 -3.20
C GLY A 603 -9.10 -19.12 -4.16
N ASP A 604 -8.90 -19.38 -5.45
CA ASP A 604 -9.51 -18.63 -6.53
C ASP A 604 -10.41 -19.55 -7.33
N TYR A 605 -11.54 -19.02 -7.74
CA TYR A 605 -12.43 -19.64 -8.71
C TYR A 605 -12.56 -18.76 -9.93
N TYR A 606 -12.08 -19.23 -11.06
CA TYR A 606 -12.17 -18.55 -12.34
C TYR A 606 -13.40 -19.07 -13.10
N PHE A 607 -14.24 -18.14 -13.53
CA PHE A 607 -15.47 -18.49 -14.23
C PHE A 607 -15.87 -17.46 -15.25
N ARG A 608 -16.79 -17.81 -16.13
CA ARG A 608 -17.41 -16.87 -17.05
C ARG A 608 -18.87 -16.66 -16.68
N ALA A 609 -19.25 -15.39 -16.56
CA ALA A 609 -20.62 -14.97 -16.43
C ALA A 609 -20.92 -13.94 -17.52
N TRP A 610 -22.09 -14.05 -18.16
CA TRP A 610 -22.46 -13.20 -19.31
C TRP A 610 -21.42 -13.16 -20.44
N GLY A 611 -20.70 -14.29 -20.65
CA GLY A 611 -19.63 -14.38 -21.63
C GLY A 611 -18.31 -13.69 -21.26
N ARG A 612 -18.20 -13.12 -20.05
CA ARG A 612 -17.06 -12.34 -19.56
C ARG A 612 -16.30 -13.08 -18.48
N PRO A 613 -15.00 -12.78 -18.28
CA PRO A 613 -14.19 -13.42 -17.28
C PRO A 613 -14.39 -12.81 -15.88
N PHE A 614 -14.47 -13.67 -14.87
CA PHE A 614 -14.56 -13.32 -13.46
C PHE A 614 -13.61 -14.17 -12.63
N LYS A 615 -13.11 -13.62 -11.54
CA LYS A 615 -12.31 -14.28 -10.51
C LYS A 615 -12.94 -14.02 -9.14
N LEU A 616 -13.31 -15.08 -8.44
CA LEU A 616 -13.70 -15.01 -7.03
C LEU A 616 -12.52 -15.52 -6.19
N THR A 617 -11.99 -14.66 -5.34
CA THR A 617 -10.93 -15.01 -4.38
C THR A 617 -11.53 -15.09 -2.98
N ALA A 618 -11.19 -16.13 -2.24
CA ALA A 618 -11.51 -16.28 -0.82
C ALA A 618 -10.25 -16.65 -0.05
N GLU A 619 -9.94 -15.94 1.03
CA GLU A 619 -8.79 -16.20 1.89
C GLU A 619 -9.18 -16.17 3.37
N ALA A 620 -8.88 -17.23 4.09
CA ALA A 620 -8.93 -17.27 5.55
C ALA A 620 -7.50 -17.18 6.09
N TYR A 621 -7.32 -16.39 7.15
CA TYR A 621 -6.00 -16.20 7.74
C TYR A 621 -6.03 -16.21 9.26
N TYR A 622 -4.90 -16.61 9.83
CA TYR A 622 -4.58 -16.49 11.24
C TYR A 622 -3.16 -15.99 11.40
N LYS A 623 -2.98 -14.93 12.18
CA LYS A 623 -1.69 -14.37 12.58
C LYS A 623 -1.62 -14.38 14.10
N TYR A 624 -0.56 -14.94 14.67
CA TYR A 624 -0.25 -14.80 16.09
C TYR A 624 1.03 -13.97 16.21
N ILE A 625 1.00 -12.94 17.04
CA ILE A 625 2.10 -12.00 17.19
C ILE A 625 2.53 -11.99 18.66
N ASP A 626 3.81 -12.21 18.92
CA ASP A 626 4.39 -12.08 20.24
C ASP A 626 5.52 -11.06 20.26
N ARG A 627 5.98 -10.73 21.46
CA ARG A 627 6.98 -9.68 21.69
C ARG A 627 6.56 -8.32 21.08
N MET A 628 5.27 -8.07 21.01
CA MET A 628 4.76 -6.79 20.55
C MET A 628 5.14 -5.71 21.55
N GLU A 629 5.34 -4.54 21.02
CA GLU A 629 5.46 -3.34 21.81
C GLU A 629 4.08 -2.68 21.92
N SER A 630 3.70 -2.33 23.15
CA SER A 630 2.47 -1.57 23.36
C SER A 630 2.68 -0.10 23.03
N TYR A 631 1.61 0.57 22.66
CA TYR A 631 1.62 2.00 22.45
C TYR A 631 0.29 2.64 22.88
N SER A 632 0.35 3.91 23.20
CA SER A 632 -0.82 4.75 23.44
C SER A 632 -1.01 5.73 22.29
N VAL A 633 -2.25 6.09 22.02
CA VAL A 633 -2.60 7.09 21.01
C VAL A 633 -3.22 8.28 21.74
N ASP A 634 -2.56 9.45 21.64
CA ASP A 634 -3.05 10.71 22.15
C ASP A 634 -3.43 11.60 20.96
N ASN A 635 -4.73 11.71 20.70
CA ASN A 635 -5.30 12.29 19.48
C ASN A 635 -4.78 11.56 18.21
N VAL A 636 -3.76 12.08 17.55
CA VAL A 636 -3.12 11.46 16.37
C VAL A 636 -1.66 11.05 16.65
N ARG A 637 -1.17 11.23 17.87
CA ARG A 637 0.22 10.91 18.24
C ARG A 637 0.31 9.49 18.81
N VAL A 638 1.21 8.70 18.26
CA VAL A 638 1.55 7.37 18.78
C VAL A 638 2.76 7.48 19.69
N ARG A 639 2.65 6.95 20.91
CA ARG A 639 3.71 6.87 21.91
C ARG A 639 3.96 5.40 22.24
N TYR A 640 5.12 4.92 21.89
CA TYR A 640 5.54 3.55 22.15
C TYR A 640 6.01 3.37 23.58
N SER A 641 5.84 2.16 24.14
CA SER A 641 6.28 1.83 25.51
C SER A 641 7.78 1.60 25.63
N GLY A 642 8.49 1.35 24.53
CA GLY A 642 9.88 0.95 24.50
C GLY A 642 10.12 -0.45 25.07
N LYS A 643 9.10 -1.32 25.15
CA LYS A 643 9.16 -2.66 25.78
C LYS A 643 8.37 -3.69 25.00
N ASN A 644 8.87 -4.93 24.97
CA ASN A 644 8.11 -6.08 24.46
C ASN A 644 7.11 -6.57 25.52
N ASP A 645 6.06 -5.83 25.75
CA ASP A 645 5.12 -5.98 26.86
C ASP A 645 3.74 -6.48 26.43
N SER A 646 3.57 -6.87 25.17
CA SER A 646 2.28 -7.33 24.67
C SER A 646 2.38 -8.49 23.68
N GLU A 647 1.27 -9.20 23.52
CA GLU A 647 1.04 -10.22 22.50
C GLU A 647 -0.32 -10.05 21.86
N GLY A 648 -0.49 -10.53 20.64
CA GLY A 648 -1.73 -10.36 19.91
C GLY A 648 -2.02 -11.46 18.89
N TYR A 649 -3.23 -11.42 18.36
CA TYR A 649 -3.60 -12.22 17.19
C TYR A 649 -4.56 -11.47 16.28
N ALA A 650 -4.51 -11.82 14.99
CA ALA A 650 -5.49 -11.38 14.01
C ALA A 650 -5.96 -12.58 13.19
N THR A 651 -7.27 -12.70 13.01
CA THR A 651 -7.90 -13.74 12.20
C THR A 651 -9.05 -13.17 11.39
N GLY A 652 -9.29 -13.70 10.22
CA GLY A 652 -10.35 -13.19 9.38
C GLY A 652 -10.57 -13.99 8.09
N LEU A 653 -11.58 -13.52 7.35
CA LEU A 653 -11.97 -14.01 6.05
C LEU A 653 -12.05 -12.82 5.09
N ASP A 654 -11.33 -12.91 3.98
CA ASP A 654 -11.32 -11.94 2.90
C ASP A 654 -11.96 -12.54 1.66
N LEU A 655 -12.89 -11.81 1.04
CA LEU A 655 -13.56 -12.17 -0.20
C LEU A 655 -13.36 -11.06 -1.22
N LYS A 656 -13.01 -11.40 -2.46
CA LYS A 656 -12.88 -10.44 -3.57
C LYS A 656 -13.46 -11.04 -4.84
N LEU A 657 -14.43 -10.34 -5.43
CA LEU A 657 -14.93 -10.62 -6.76
C LEU A 657 -14.32 -9.60 -7.73
N TYR A 658 -13.53 -10.06 -8.66
CA TYR A 658 -12.87 -9.27 -9.70
C TYR A 658 -13.37 -9.70 -11.06
N GLY A 659 -13.58 -8.79 -11.99
CA GLY A 659 -13.91 -9.12 -13.36
C GLY A 659 -14.55 -7.98 -14.17
N GLU A 660 -14.93 -8.29 -15.37
CA GLU A 660 -15.57 -7.35 -16.30
C GLU A 660 -17.08 -7.26 -16.04
N LEU A 661 -17.50 -6.45 -15.07
CA LEU A 661 -18.93 -6.13 -14.91
C LEU A 661 -19.47 -5.36 -16.11
N VAL A 662 -18.63 -4.53 -16.73
CA VAL A 662 -18.86 -3.85 -18.01
C VAL A 662 -17.81 -4.35 -19.01
N PRO A 663 -18.16 -4.65 -20.27
CA PRO A 663 -17.22 -5.19 -21.25
C PRO A 663 -15.97 -4.33 -21.41
N GLY A 664 -14.78 -4.96 -21.27
CA GLY A 664 -13.50 -4.28 -21.45
C GLY A 664 -13.10 -3.32 -20.32
N VAL A 665 -13.78 -3.37 -19.17
CA VAL A 665 -13.46 -2.55 -17.99
C VAL A 665 -13.50 -3.37 -16.74
N ASP A 666 -12.38 -3.42 -16.03
CA ASP A 666 -12.24 -4.16 -14.77
C ASP A 666 -12.92 -3.45 -13.61
N SER A 667 -13.64 -4.22 -12.83
CA SER A 667 -14.30 -3.79 -11.60
C SER A 667 -14.08 -4.84 -10.53
N TRP A 668 -14.14 -4.44 -9.26
CA TRP A 668 -14.08 -5.41 -8.16
C TRP A 668 -14.88 -4.98 -6.95
N ILE A 669 -15.30 -5.98 -6.21
CA ILE A 669 -16.01 -5.87 -4.94
C ILE A 669 -15.22 -6.69 -3.93
N SER A 670 -14.93 -6.11 -2.78
CA SER A 670 -14.19 -6.77 -1.70
C SER A 670 -14.97 -6.69 -0.40
N PHE A 671 -14.92 -7.75 0.36
CA PHE A 671 -15.47 -7.84 1.70
C PHE A 671 -14.49 -8.53 2.63
N SER A 672 -14.31 -7.98 3.82
CA SER A 672 -13.46 -8.55 4.87
C SER A 672 -14.22 -8.62 6.17
N ALA A 673 -14.04 -9.73 6.86
CA ALA A 673 -14.46 -9.90 8.26
C ALA A 673 -13.23 -10.26 9.08
N MET A 674 -12.93 -9.48 10.13
CA MET A 674 -11.69 -9.60 10.90
C MET A 674 -11.93 -9.48 12.39
N ARG A 675 -11.12 -10.18 13.16
CA ARG A 675 -10.96 -9.98 14.59
C ARG A 675 -9.49 -9.89 14.94
N ALA A 676 -9.07 -8.75 15.51
CA ALA A 676 -7.71 -8.52 15.97
C ALA A 676 -7.73 -8.12 17.44
N ARG A 677 -6.98 -8.85 18.28
CA ARG A 677 -6.93 -8.65 19.71
C ARG A 677 -5.49 -8.62 20.18
N GLN A 678 -5.27 -7.86 21.23
CA GLN A 678 -3.99 -7.81 21.94
C GLN A 678 -4.21 -7.86 23.44
N ARG A 679 -3.17 -8.24 24.18
CA ARG A 679 -3.16 -8.17 25.64
C ARG A 679 -1.80 -7.76 26.14
N LEU A 680 -1.81 -6.99 27.22
CA LEU A 680 -0.59 -6.63 27.93
C LEU A 680 -0.10 -7.82 28.76
N MET A 681 1.22 -7.98 28.81
CA MET A 681 1.90 -8.93 29.67
C MET A 681 2.33 -8.19 30.91
N ALA A 682 1.83 -8.55 32.10
CA ALA A 682 2.22 -7.88 33.34
C ALA A 682 3.72 -8.08 33.62
N ASN A 683 4.39 -7.06 34.05
CA ASN A 683 5.83 -7.02 34.32
C ASN A 683 6.25 -8.16 35.27
N GLY A 684 6.92 -9.19 34.74
CA GLY A 684 7.70 -10.17 35.51
C GLY A 684 6.94 -11.28 36.21
N GLU A 685 5.61 -11.20 36.40
CA GLU A 685 4.86 -12.19 37.21
C GLU A 685 4.00 -13.17 36.40
N GLY A 686 4.10 -13.19 35.08
CA GLY A 686 3.35 -14.13 34.23
C GLY A 686 1.84 -13.90 34.20
N LEU A 687 1.34 -12.87 34.86
CA LEU A 687 -0.08 -12.48 34.80
C LEU A 687 -0.37 -11.84 33.46
N LYS A 688 -1.19 -12.49 32.66
CA LYS A 688 -1.64 -11.97 31.37
C LYS A 688 -2.89 -11.12 31.57
N GLY A 689 -2.87 -9.89 31.01
CA GLY A 689 -4.03 -9.02 31.00
C GLY A 689 -5.20 -9.57 30.17
N GLU A 690 -6.33 -8.90 30.22
CA GLU A 690 -7.49 -9.25 29.39
C GLU A 690 -7.22 -8.96 27.90
N TRP A 691 -7.90 -9.71 27.04
CA TRP A 691 -7.86 -9.49 25.60
C TRP A 691 -8.65 -8.23 25.22
N ILE A 692 -7.96 -7.19 24.79
CA ILE A 692 -8.52 -5.92 24.32
C ILE A 692 -8.49 -5.83 22.81
N PRO A 693 -9.34 -5.01 22.16
CA PRO A 693 -9.28 -4.78 20.73
C PRO A 693 -7.90 -4.21 20.33
N SER A 694 -7.31 -4.72 19.24
CA SER A 694 -6.16 -4.05 18.63
C SER A 694 -6.60 -2.69 18.07
N PRO A 695 -5.78 -1.62 18.16
CA PRO A 695 -6.14 -0.30 17.63
C PRO A 695 -6.50 -0.29 16.15
N GLN A 696 -5.99 -1.25 15.37
CA GLN A 696 -6.26 -1.39 13.94
C GLN A 696 -7.43 -2.35 13.63
N GLU A 697 -8.16 -2.83 14.65
CA GLU A 697 -9.27 -3.74 14.44
C GLU A 697 -10.47 -3.05 13.78
N GLN A 698 -10.77 -3.44 12.54
CA GLN A 698 -12.07 -3.16 11.89
C GLN A 698 -12.74 -4.49 11.61
N ARG A 699 -13.82 -4.79 12.32
CA ARG A 699 -14.46 -6.12 12.31
C ARG A 699 -15.01 -6.52 10.94
N TYR A 700 -15.44 -5.55 10.16
CA TYR A 700 -15.89 -5.75 8.78
C TYR A 700 -15.56 -4.52 7.95
N ALA A 701 -15.20 -4.78 6.70
CA ALA A 701 -14.96 -3.77 5.70
C ALA A 701 -15.53 -4.23 4.35
N PHE A 702 -16.24 -3.34 3.69
CA PHE A 702 -16.72 -3.50 2.33
C PHE A 702 -16.11 -2.41 1.47
N SER A 703 -15.57 -2.79 0.32
CA SER A 703 -15.07 -1.85 -0.67
C SER A 703 -15.46 -2.28 -2.08
N MET A 704 -15.62 -1.31 -2.96
CA MET A 704 -15.96 -1.54 -4.35
C MET A 704 -15.30 -0.49 -5.23
N LEU A 705 -14.70 -0.92 -6.32
CA LEU A 705 -14.39 -0.08 -7.46
C LEU A 705 -15.20 -0.57 -8.65
N PHE A 706 -16.10 0.27 -9.13
CA PHE A 706 -16.90 0.01 -10.32
C PHE A 706 -16.55 1.02 -11.39
N GLN A 707 -16.32 0.54 -12.60
CA GLN A 707 -16.02 1.34 -13.76
C GLN A 707 -17.02 1.04 -14.85
N ASP A 708 -17.45 2.09 -15.56
CA ASP A 708 -18.42 2.01 -16.65
C ASP A 708 -18.12 3.03 -17.74
N TYR A 709 -18.70 2.84 -18.91
CA TYR A 709 -18.70 3.80 -20.00
C TYR A 709 -20.02 3.77 -20.74
N LEU A 710 -20.38 4.87 -21.37
CA LEU A 710 -21.56 4.91 -22.24
C LEU A 710 -21.27 4.18 -23.56
N PRO A 711 -22.00 3.12 -23.93
CA PRO A 711 -21.76 2.36 -25.16
C PRO A 711 -21.78 3.21 -26.44
N GLN A 712 -22.63 4.26 -26.46
CA GLN A 712 -22.71 5.21 -27.58
C GLN A 712 -21.58 6.24 -27.56
N LEU A 713 -20.91 6.44 -26.42
CA LEU A 713 -19.86 7.43 -26.23
C LEU A 713 -18.75 6.84 -25.32
N PRO A 714 -17.97 5.86 -25.80
CA PRO A 714 -17.01 5.11 -24.97
C PRO A 714 -15.86 5.94 -24.43
N GLN A 715 -15.72 7.19 -24.90
CA GLN A 715 -14.78 8.18 -24.36
C GLN A 715 -15.23 8.74 -23.01
N LEU A 716 -16.52 8.69 -22.68
CA LEU A 716 -17.06 9.10 -21.39
C LEU A 716 -17.11 7.87 -20.47
N ARG A 717 -16.27 7.91 -19.44
CA ARG A 717 -16.14 6.84 -18.46
C ARG A 717 -16.55 7.34 -17.08
N PHE A 718 -17.16 6.46 -16.31
CA PHE A 718 -17.55 6.71 -14.94
C PHE A 718 -16.78 5.79 -14.00
N HIS A 719 -16.43 6.31 -12.84
CA HIS A 719 -15.66 5.59 -11.82
C HIS A 719 -16.35 5.80 -10.48
N LEU A 720 -16.76 4.72 -9.84
CA LEU A 720 -17.43 4.74 -8.54
C LEU A 720 -16.57 3.96 -7.54
N LYS A 721 -16.14 4.63 -6.49
CA LYS A 721 -15.43 4.04 -5.35
C LYS A 721 -16.32 4.09 -4.12
N MET A 722 -16.53 2.95 -3.49
CA MET A 722 -17.28 2.84 -2.25
C MET A 722 -16.44 2.22 -1.16
N LEU A 723 -16.51 2.80 0.05
CA LEU A 723 -15.84 2.30 1.25
C LEU A 723 -16.82 2.35 2.42
N PHE A 724 -17.05 1.20 3.05
CA PHE A 724 -17.84 1.05 4.27
C PHE A 724 -17.02 0.20 5.24
N GLN A 725 -16.51 0.80 6.31
CA GLN A 725 -15.60 0.15 7.24
C GLN A 725 -16.10 0.32 8.67
N ASP A 726 -16.02 -0.73 9.48
CA ASP A 726 -16.38 -0.67 10.90
C ASP A 726 -15.57 0.41 11.62
N GLY A 727 -16.14 1.01 12.64
CA GLY A 727 -15.46 2.01 13.45
C GLY A 727 -14.27 1.43 14.18
N MET A 728 -13.18 2.20 14.27
CA MET A 728 -12.02 1.81 15.05
C MET A 728 -12.32 1.79 16.55
N PRO A 729 -11.69 0.90 17.31
CA PRO A 729 -11.82 0.89 18.76
C PRO A 729 -11.14 2.13 19.36
N TYR A 730 -11.71 2.64 20.42
CA TYR A 730 -11.11 3.65 21.27
C TYR A 730 -11.24 3.27 22.74
N TYR A 731 -10.37 3.77 23.57
CA TYR A 731 -10.43 3.64 25.02
C TYR A 731 -10.76 4.99 25.64
N ALA A 732 -11.85 5.05 26.39
CA ALA A 732 -12.23 6.26 27.10
C ALA A 732 -11.30 6.47 28.31
N PRO A 733 -10.54 7.61 28.38
CA PRO A 733 -9.63 7.84 29.49
C PRO A 733 -10.36 8.11 30.82
N ARG A 734 -9.70 7.85 31.94
CA ARG A 734 -10.05 8.19 33.34
C ARG A 734 -11.35 7.63 33.92
N ASN A 735 -12.54 8.26 33.72
CA ASN A 735 -13.69 7.99 34.56
C ASN A 735 -14.59 6.84 34.07
N ASN A 736 -14.53 6.54 32.78
CA ASN A 736 -15.30 5.48 32.18
C ASN A 736 -14.37 4.54 31.40
N GLN A 737 -13.44 3.94 32.11
CA GLN A 737 -12.39 3.04 31.57
C GLN A 737 -13.00 1.88 30.79
N SER A 738 -13.60 2.17 29.65
CA SER A 738 -14.29 1.23 28.79
C SER A 738 -13.84 1.35 27.35
N TRP A 739 -13.83 0.20 26.67
CA TRP A 739 -13.61 0.14 25.24
C TRP A 739 -14.91 0.48 24.49
N GLY A 740 -14.82 1.46 23.60
CA GLY A 740 -15.87 1.81 22.65
C GLY A 740 -15.43 1.64 21.20
N ARG A 741 -16.34 1.91 20.26
CA ARG A 741 -16.04 1.99 18.85
C ARG A 741 -16.53 3.30 18.26
N MET A 742 -15.72 3.88 17.38
CA MET A 742 -16.10 5.02 16.56
C MET A 742 -17.27 4.62 15.64
N PRO A 743 -18.06 5.59 15.15
CA PRO A 743 -19.03 5.33 14.09
C PRO A 743 -18.37 4.71 12.86
N MET A 744 -19.16 3.93 12.10
CA MET A 744 -18.74 3.35 10.84
C MET A 744 -18.24 4.42 9.87
N TYR A 745 -17.06 4.22 9.29
CA TYR A 745 -16.57 5.04 8.19
C TYR A 745 -17.34 4.72 6.91
N LYS A 746 -17.90 5.74 6.27
CA LYS A 746 -18.73 5.62 5.08
C LYS A 746 -18.28 6.63 4.05
N ARG A 747 -17.97 6.17 2.84
CA ARG A 747 -17.55 7.07 1.78
C ARG A 747 -17.94 6.53 0.41
N ILE A 748 -18.45 7.42 -0.42
CA ILE A 748 -18.71 7.18 -1.84
C ILE A 748 -18.05 8.31 -2.61
N ASP A 749 -17.13 7.97 -3.51
CA ASP A 749 -16.48 8.90 -4.43
C ASP A 749 -16.91 8.56 -5.85
N LEU A 750 -17.24 9.59 -6.63
CA LEU A 750 -17.67 9.46 -8.02
C LEU A 750 -16.72 10.25 -8.91
N GLY A 751 -16.25 9.64 -10.00
CA GLY A 751 -15.49 10.27 -11.05
C GLY A 751 -16.18 10.14 -12.40
N ALA A 752 -16.08 11.16 -13.23
CA ALA A 752 -16.46 11.12 -14.64
C ALA A 752 -15.31 11.66 -15.47
N SER A 753 -14.84 10.90 -16.46
CA SER A 753 -13.71 11.28 -17.30
C SER A 753 -14.11 11.24 -18.78
N TYR A 754 -13.67 12.23 -19.55
CA TYR A 754 -13.86 12.29 -20.98
C TYR A 754 -12.50 12.39 -21.69
N ALA A 755 -12.25 11.44 -22.60
CA ALA A 755 -11.00 11.34 -23.34
C ALA A 755 -11.16 11.88 -24.78
N PHE A 756 -10.45 12.96 -25.10
CA PHE A 756 -10.35 13.52 -26.45
C PHE A 756 -9.15 12.92 -27.16
N ASN A 757 -9.36 12.29 -28.30
CA ASN A 757 -8.31 11.77 -29.16
C ASN A 757 -8.50 12.27 -30.62
N ARG A 758 -7.56 11.95 -31.51
CA ARG A 758 -7.62 12.37 -32.91
C ARG A 758 -8.87 11.90 -33.64
N LYS A 759 -9.51 10.80 -33.25
CA LYS A 759 -10.72 10.27 -33.87
C LYS A 759 -11.96 11.07 -33.43
N THR A 760 -12.00 11.53 -32.18
CA THR A 760 -13.17 12.09 -31.51
C THR A 760 -13.20 13.62 -31.51
N ALA A 761 -12.03 14.27 -31.55
CA ALA A 761 -11.94 15.72 -31.44
C ALA A 761 -11.28 16.36 -32.66
N ARG A 762 -11.99 17.32 -33.28
CA ARG A 762 -11.51 17.99 -34.50
C ARG A 762 -10.24 18.81 -34.28
N PHE A 763 -10.07 19.42 -33.08
CA PHE A 763 -8.90 20.20 -32.74
C PHE A 763 -7.63 19.32 -32.57
N MET A 764 -7.79 18.05 -32.24
CA MET A 764 -6.69 17.06 -32.14
C MET A 764 -6.12 16.67 -33.52
N ARG A 765 -6.80 17.04 -34.63
CA ARG A 765 -6.33 16.78 -35.99
C ARG A 765 -5.42 17.89 -36.52
N ALA A 766 -5.31 19.00 -35.80
CA ALA A 766 -4.44 20.11 -36.18
C ALA A 766 -2.96 19.70 -36.12
N GLU A 767 -2.11 20.29 -36.96
CA GLU A 767 -0.66 20.05 -37.03
C GLU A 767 0.00 20.37 -35.67
N SER A 768 -0.49 21.38 -34.95
CA SER A 768 -0.05 21.74 -33.59
C SER A 768 -0.29 20.65 -32.56
N ALA A 769 -1.24 19.75 -32.80
CA ALA A 769 -1.56 18.63 -31.93
C ALA A 769 -0.93 17.30 -32.40
N LYS A 770 0.02 17.33 -33.31
CA LYS A 770 0.66 16.16 -33.95
C LYS A 770 1.26 15.16 -32.94
N HIS A 771 1.86 15.66 -31.88
CA HIS A 771 2.51 14.87 -30.85
C HIS A 771 1.61 14.56 -29.65
N VAL A 772 0.36 15.04 -29.65
CA VAL A 772 -0.58 14.77 -28.57
C VAL A 772 -1.33 13.48 -28.87
N LYS A 773 -1.19 12.52 -27.97
CA LYS A 773 -1.90 11.23 -28.01
C LYS A 773 -3.34 11.41 -27.58
N GLN A 774 -3.56 12.03 -26.44
CA GLN A 774 -4.86 12.16 -25.79
C GLN A 774 -4.91 13.33 -24.82
N TRP A 775 -6.09 13.97 -24.72
CA TRP A 775 -6.47 14.84 -23.61
C TRP A 775 -7.56 14.16 -22.81
N THR A 776 -7.43 14.18 -21.48
CA THR A 776 -8.47 13.66 -20.59
C THR A 776 -8.89 14.75 -19.62
N ILE A 777 -10.17 15.01 -19.52
CA ILE A 777 -10.76 15.88 -18.50
C ILE A 777 -11.54 14.98 -17.57
N GLN A 778 -11.25 15.06 -16.27
CA GLN A 778 -11.88 14.26 -15.24
C GLN A 778 -12.46 15.15 -14.15
N PHE A 779 -13.72 14.96 -13.85
CA PHE A 779 -14.43 15.58 -12.73
C PHE A 779 -14.65 14.55 -11.64
N GLU A 780 -14.35 14.90 -10.41
CA GLU A 780 -14.42 14.00 -9.26
C GLU A 780 -15.23 14.65 -8.13
N VAL A 781 -16.03 13.85 -7.46
CA VAL A 781 -16.78 14.23 -6.27
C VAL A 781 -16.37 13.27 -5.13
N PHE A 782 -15.68 13.81 -4.16
CA PHE A 782 -15.28 13.06 -2.96
C PHE A 782 -16.37 13.16 -1.91
N ASN A 783 -16.65 12.05 -1.22
CA ASN A 783 -17.70 11.94 -0.22
C ASN A 783 -19.06 12.48 -0.74
N LEU A 784 -19.54 11.87 -1.83
CA LEU A 784 -20.73 12.31 -2.59
C LEU A 784 -21.96 12.56 -1.68
N VAL A 785 -22.17 11.74 -0.66
CA VAL A 785 -23.30 11.84 0.25
C VAL A 785 -23.06 12.92 1.33
N GLY A 786 -21.81 13.26 1.62
CA GLY A 786 -21.44 14.26 2.63
C GLY A 786 -21.48 13.71 4.05
N TRP A 787 -21.20 12.41 4.25
CA TRP A 787 -21.17 11.82 5.59
C TRP A 787 -20.05 12.42 6.45
N LYS A 788 -20.36 12.70 7.71
CA LYS A 788 -19.38 13.09 8.72
C LYS A 788 -18.69 11.84 9.27
N ASN A 789 -17.44 11.62 8.86
CA ASN A 789 -16.63 10.50 9.32
C ASN A 789 -15.72 10.94 10.47
N VAL A 790 -15.72 10.21 11.58
CA VAL A 790 -14.91 10.51 12.76
C VAL A 790 -13.52 9.92 12.59
N ASN A 791 -12.49 10.75 12.70
CA ASN A 791 -11.07 10.33 12.66
C ASN A 791 -10.53 9.99 14.06
N SER A 792 -10.85 10.81 15.03
CA SER A 792 -10.42 10.68 16.43
C SER A 792 -11.39 11.41 17.35
N TYR A 793 -11.22 11.24 18.67
CA TYR A 793 -11.93 12.01 19.68
C TYR A 793 -10.96 12.94 20.40
N PHE A 794 -11.39 14.18 20.57
CA PHE A 794 -10.77 15.13 21.48
C PHE A 794 -11.50 15.02 22.83
N TRP A 795 -10.74 14.70 23.89
CA TRP A 795 -11.29 14.48 25.21
C TRP A 795 -11.19 15.73 26.05
N VAL A 796 -12.31 16.25 26.52
CA VAL A 796 -12.41 17.39 27.43
C VAL A 796 -13.10 16.99 28.73
N SER A 797 -12.75 17.64 29.83
CA SER A 797 -13.38 17.43 31.12
C SER A 797 -14.24 18.63 31.50
N ASP A 798 -15.38 18.38 32.13
CA ASP A 798 -16.20 19.45 32.70
C ASP A 798 -15.82 19.73 34.16
N ALA A 799 -16.50 20.72 34.75
CA ALA A 799 -16.34 21.15 36.14
C ALA A 799 -16.56 20.02 37.18
N TYR A 800 -17.25 18.97 36.80
CA TYR A 800 -17.52 17.80 37.63
C TYR A 800 -16.53 16.67 37.36
N ASN A 801 -15.46 16.94 36.62
CA ASN A 801 -14.46 15.95 36.18
C ASN A 801 -15.06 14.80 35.34
N GLN A 802 -16.22 15.02 34.72
CA GLN A 802 -16.79 14.12 33.75
C GLN A 802 -16.15 14.37 32.39
N GLN A 803 -15.74 13.30 31.71
CA GLN A 803 -15.09 13.39 30.41
C GLN A 803 -16.09 13.29 29.27
N TRP A 804 -15.88 14.14 28.27
CA TRP A 804 -16.68 14.22 27.05
C TRP A 804 -15.78 13.99 25.83
N ALA A 805 -16.27 13.18 24.90
CA ALA A 805 -15.61 12.89 23.64
C ALA A 805 -16.15 13.81 22.54
N SER A 806 -15.40 14.83 22.17
CA SER A 806 -15.70 15.66 21.00
C SER A 806 -15.13 15.02 19.74
N PRO A 807 -15.95 14.73 18.71
CA PRO A 807 -15.48 14.10 17.50
C PRO A 807 -14.66 15.07 16.65
N ASN A 808 -13.53 14.57 16.13
CA ASN A 808 -12.73 15.24 15.10
C ASN A 808 -13.12 14.63 13.75
N TYR A 809 -13.77 15.39 12.89
CA TYR A 809 -14.30 14.90 11.63
C TYR A 809 -13.29 15.04 10.49
N LEU A 810 -13.31 14.06 9.59
CA LEU A 810 -12.65 14.08 8.30
C LEU A 810 -13.39 15.00 7.31
N THR A 811 -12.86 15.09 6.07
CA THR A 811 -13.38 16.04 5.08
C THR A 811 -14.83 15.72 4.67
N GLY A 812 -15.64 16.76 4.54
CA GLY A 812 -16.98 16.69 3.95
C GLY A 812 -16.92 16.49 2.42
N ARG A 813 -18.04 16.79 1.73
CA ARG A 813 -18.10 16.73 0.27
C ARG A 813 -17.12 17.71 -0.37
N ARG A 814 -16.31 17.21 -1.34
CA ARG A 814 -15.34 18.02 -2.10
C ARG A 814 -15.42 17.68 -3.59
N PHE A 815 -15.05 18.66 -4.42
CA PHE A 815 -15.02 18.53 -5.86
C PHE A 815 -13.59 18.68 -6.38
N ASN A 816 -13.21 17.94 -7.39
CA ASN A 816 -11.92 18.07 -8.05
C ASN A 816 -12.10 18.07 -9.57
N LEU A 817 -11.28 18.86 -10.24
CA LEU A 817 -11.16 18.86 -11.69
C LEU A 817 -9.72 18.54 -12.04
N LYS A 818 -9.53 17.49 -12.84
CA LYS A 818 -8.21 17.05 -13.30
C LYS A 818 -8.15 17.08 -14.82
N VAL A 819 -7.08 17.63 -15.36
CA VAL A 819 -6.78 17.63 -16.79
C VAL A 819 -5.48 16.89 -17.00
N THR A 820 -5.47 15.94 -17.93
CA THR A 820 -4.27 15.16 -18.30
C THR A 820 -4.03 15.26 -19.79
N VAL A 821 -2.79 15.48 -20.17
CA VAL A 821 -2.33 15.52 -21.56
C VAL A 821 -1.26 14.47 -21.74
N ASP A 822 -1.52 13.48 -22.57
CA ASP A 822 -0.56 12.45 -22.93
C ASP A 822 0.07 12.78 -24.30
N LEU A 823 1.41 12.74 -24.36
CA LEU A 823 2.22 12.99 -25.56
C LEU A 823 2.91 11.70 -26.00
N GLN A 824 3.16 11.64 -27.33
CA GLN A 824 3.87 10.49 -27.91
C GLN A 824 4.75 10.95 -29.07
#